data_9ec0f0d01b768f9fb39762cbb33ed005
#
_entry.id   9ec0f0d01b768f9fb39762cbb33ed005
#
_cell.length_a   1.000
_cell.length_b   1.000
_cell.length_c   1.000
_cell.angle_alpha   90.00
_cell.angle_beta   90.00
_cell.angle_gamma   90.00
#
_symmetry.space_group_name_H-M   'P 1'
#
loop_
_entity.id
_entity.type
_entity.pdbx_description
1 polymer ?
#
loop_
_entity_poly.entity_id
_entity_poly.type
_entity_poly.pdbx_seq_one_letter_code
_entity_poly.pdbx_strand_id
1 'polypeptide(L)'
;MGKYLLTLAVIFTAGHSSINLSAQTVLETVQVEAYRLSSPEALITGALHIVDSASIHSFAASDLSTALNGIPGVKMETRGDGGSRRLHVRGSALRSPYSVRNTMLYYDGFVLTEADGNSPLEWIDPDLVQSLSLVSGPAAASFGGAYGGALNIYTPSFTKSATHAWVHSQAGTTGNNDLGINTRISSGVDIGFENMGVSISAIMTDNPGYRTWEWNNKTQLNLRFKYFDKAGGIHSMLAGHFDGDWALPGAIKQSQVDTLPTASPGADYNAHVARLRDIAGYKFEKTFNSGWEFSTSLLGRFTSKTNPYGTSQFYKGYKEESGSGYSLLASAGKRIYEGNVWSLDFEMTVMHLDDKIHITELESEPSELPTGIIIPMRYDLTMNAQQNFVSTSWVATRLNNFRIEGQIGLSNRSRTISGWTPGYGGLRNRSSSPLYSDNVSTLHSIKKTHSTILPRIGLSWEVAPGYSLFAQASTGFSDPTAFELVNPEDGQISELDSESAFGMEMGIRAQLYDQVKIGFTAYQSSVNSAILQVVQENDAIAFANIDGGLIMSGLELEIDYIISDQINIRAYGSQTLHHFGEETDHAGNSLPGSPRTSGGVQLNSNYSWGTARLNTRHIGETPLNNEGSSVMDAYSVIDASVSINLPYDMSLELGARNILDAEYSAWPQLNGVYGKFYNPAPPRTAYLSIRWGI
;
A
#
# COMPACT_ATOMS: atom_id res chain seq x y z
N MET A 1 19.92 -11.06 -27.34
CA MET A 1 19.82 -12.39 -27.99
C MET A 1 20.35 -13.44 -27.02
N GLY A 2 19.52 -14.31 -26.48
CA GLY A 2 19.96 -15.42 -25.62
C GLY A 2 18.88 -15.81 -24.63
N LYS A 3 17.76 -16.37 -25.13
CA LYS A 3 16.68 -16.94 -24.31
C LYS A 3 17.19 -18.18 -23.59
N TYR A 4 17.12 -18.20 -22.28
CA TYR A 4 17.16 -19.46 -21.52
C TYR A 4 15.72 -19.75 -21.05
N LEU A 5 15.05 -20.63 -21.81
CA LEU A 5 13.87 -21.35 -21.36
C LEU A 5 14.34 -22.44 -20.39
N LEU A 6 14.11 -22.24 -19.10
CA LEU A 6 14.20 -23.33 -18.14
C LEU A 6 12.81 -24.00 -18.06
N THR A 7 12.63 -25.08 -18.82
CA THR A 7 11.46 -25.96 -18.75
C THR A 7 11.63 -26.86 -17.53
N LEU A 8 10.96 -26.54 -16.43
CA LEU A 8 10.84 -27.42 -15.28
C LEU A 8 9.70 -28.41 -15.57
N ALA A 9 10.03 -29.57 -16.11
CA ALA A 9 9.09 -30.69 -16.22
C ALA A 9 9.06 -31.43 -14.88
N VAL A 10 8.02 -31.24 -14.10
CA VAL A 10 7.73 -32.05 -12.91
C VAL A 10 6.79 -33.16 -13.34
N ILE A 11 7.29 -34.38 -13.38
CA ILE A 11 6.51 -35.60 -13.62
C ILE A 11 5.90 -36.01 -12.28
N PHE A 12 4.58 -35.86 -12.14
CA PHE A 12 3.82 -36.43 -11.02
C PHE A 12 3.09 -37.68 -11.49
N THR A 13 3.35 -38.80 -10.82
CA THR A 13 2.53 -40.01 -10.90
C THR A 13 1.33 -39.85 -9.96
N ALA A 14 0.14 -39.72 -10.55
CA ALA A 14 -1.11 -39.56 -9.81
C ALA A 14 -1.58 -40.88 -9.22
N GLY A 15 -1.67 -40.95 -7.89
CA GLY A 15 -2.45 -41.93 -7.18
C GLY A 15 -3.89 -41.44 -7.00
N HIS A 16 -4.87 -42.15 -7.58
CA HIS A 16 -6.30 -41.80 -7.48
C HIS A 16 -6.85 -42.04 -6.08
N SER A 17 -7.34 -41.00 -5.43
CA SER A 17 -8.34 -41.09 -4.40
C SER A 17 -9.37 -39.98 -4.56
N SER A 18 -10.57 -40.35 -4.96
CA SER A 18 -11.72 -39.46 -5.09
C SER A 18 -12.18 -39.00 -3.70
N ILE A 19 -12.01 -37.75 -3.38
CA ILE A 19 -12.61 -37.09 -2.22
C ILE A 19 -13.73 -36.18 -2.74
N ASN A 20 -14.97 -36.55 -2.35
CA ASN A 20 -16.14 -35.67 -2.53
C ASN A 20 -16.01 -34.48 -1.59
N LEU A 21 -15.61 -33.33 -2.09
CA LEU A 21 -15.73 -32.04 -1.40
C LEU A 21 -17.15 -31.49 -1.63
N SER A 22 -18.02 -31.63 -0.63
CA SER A 22 -19.18 -30.75 -0.52
C SER A 22 -18.62 -29.37 -0.07
N ALA A 23 -18.78 -28.36 -0.92
CA ALA A 23 -18.44 -26.99 -0.59
C ALA A 23 -19.41 -26.48 0.51
N GLN A 24 -19.07 -26.71 1.74
CA GLN A 24 -19.63 -26.00 2.87
C GLN A 24 -18.75 -24.74 3.05
N THR A 25 -19.20 -23.61 2.53
CA THR A 25 -18.61 -22.31 2.83
C THR A 25 -18.93 -21.99 4.29
N VAL A 26 -18.21 -22.61 5.21
CA VAL A 26 -18.08 -22.05 6.54
C VAL A 26 -17.21 -20.82 6.35
N LEU A 27 -17.81 -19.65 6.41
CA LEU A 27 -17.09 -18.42 6.73
C LEU A 27 -16.38 -18.70 8.07
N GLU A 28 -15.12 -19.12 8.00
CA GLU A 28 -14.25 -19.09 9.16
C GLU A 28 -14.37 -17.66 9.69
N THR A 29 -14.76 -17.55 10.95
CA THR A 29 -14.82 -16.28 11.65
C THR A 29 -13.39 -15.73 11.58
N VAL A 30 -13.14 -14.79 10.68
CA VAL A 30 -11.86 -14.12 10.57
C VAL A 30 -11.67 -13.43 11.90
N GLN A 31 -10.82 -13.98 12.75
CA GLN A 31 -10.38 -13.28 13.95
C GLN A 31 -9.56 -12.09 13.46
N VAL A 32 -10.20 -10.95 13.44
CA VAL A 32 -9.56 -9.72 13.00
C VAL A 32 -8.81 -9.16 14.19
N GLU A 33 -7.50 -9.17 14.11
CA GLU A 33 -6.64 -8.39 15.00
C GLU A 33 -6.73 -6.90 14.63
N ALA A 34 -7.89 -6.30 14.94
CA ALA A 34 -8.01 -4.86 14.90
C ALA A 34 -7.29 -4.28 16.11
N TYR A 35 -6.47 -3.28 15.88
CA TYR A 35 -5.73 -2.61 16.97
C TYR A 35 -4.92 -3.57 17.86
N ARG A 36 -4.45 -4.71 17.29
CA ARG A 36 -3.63 -5.77 17.91
C ARG A 36 -4.33 -6.61 18.97
N LEU A 37 -5.47 -6.23 19.45
CA LEU A 37 -6.27 -7.03 20.38
C LEU A 37 -7.37 -7.76 19.60
N SER A 38 -7.38 -9.07 19.71
CA SER A 38 -8.44 -9.91 19.15
C SER A 38 -9.79 -9.44 19.68
N SER A 39 -10.71 -9.13 18.77
CA SER A 39 -12.04 -8.62 19.12
C SER A 39 -13.09 -9.15 18.14
N PRO A 40 -14.31 -9.47 18.59
CA PRO A 40 -15.42 -9.60 17.68
C PRO A 40 -15.60 -8.32 16.85
N GLU A 41 -15.92 -8.44 15.56
CA GLU A 41 -16.13 -7.31 14.65
C GLU A 41 -17.10 -6.26 15.23
N ALA A 42 -18.16 -6.72 15.91
CA ALA A 42 -19.15 -5.85 16.55
C ALA A 42 -18.57 -4.91 17.62
N LEU A 43 -17.46 -5.29 18.26
CA LEU A 43 -16.85 -4.52 19.35
C LEU A 43 -15.56 -3.79 18.96
N ILE A 44 -15.27 -3.68 17.68
CA ILE A 44 -14.12 -2.87 17.20
C ILE A 44 -14.45 -1.39 17.37
N THR A 45 -13.52 -0.65 17.96
CA THR A 45 -13.73 0.75 18.40
C THR A 45 -13.38 1.80 17.34
N GLY A 46 -13.23 1.42 16.08
CA GLY A 46 -12.89 2.35 14.97
C GLY A 46 -13.24 1.77 13.60
N ALA A 47 -13.00 2.53 12.54
CA ALA A 47 -13.21 2.08 11.18
C ALA A 47 -12.20 1.00 10.79
N LEU A 48 -12.72 -0.18 10.51
CA LEU A 48 -11.97 -1.33 10.02
C LEU A 48 -12.66 -1.86 8.78
N HIS A 49 -11.89 -2.03 7.72
CA HIS A 49 -12.35 -2.60 6.46
C HIS A 49 -11.61 -3.92 6.23
N ILE A 50 -12.37 -4.96 5.92
CA ILE A 50 -11.83 -6.29 5.63
C ILE A 50 -12.13 -6.62 4.18
N VAL A 51 -11.10 -7.05 3.44
CA VAL A 51 -11.24 -7.51 2.06
C VAL A 51 -10.86 -8.98 2.00
N ASP A 52 -11.78 -9.78 1.50
CA ASP A 52 -11.63 -11.22 1.38
C ASP A 52 -10.84 -11.66 0.14
N SER A 53 -10.49 -12.93 0.10
CA SER A 53 -9.79 -13.56 -1.02
C SER A 53 -10.55 -13.41 -2.35
N ALA A 54 -11.88 -13.52 -2.35
CA ALA A 54 -12.67 -13.43 -3.58
C ALA A 54 -12.59 -12.03 -4.23
N SER A 55 -12.57 -11.00 -3.41
CA SER A 55 -12.40 -9.61 -3.85
C SER A 55 -10.97 -9.32 -4.30
N ILE A 56 -9.95 -9.84 -3.59
CA ILE A 56 -8.53 -9.68 -3.92
C ILE A 56 -8.20 -10.31 -5.27
N HIS A 57 -8.73 -11.51 -5.53
CA HIS A 57 -8.46 -12.26 -6.76
C HIS A 57 -9.44 -11.94 -7.91
N SER A 58 -10.30 -10.95 -7.74
CA SER A 58 -11.26 -10.57 -8.78
C SER A 58 -10.56 -9.88 -9.96
N PHE A 59 -11.15 -10.06 -11.17
CA PHE A 59 -10.69 -9.40 -12.41
C PHE A 59 -9.24 -9.67 -12.76
N ALA A 60 -8.71 -10.87 -12.43
CA ALA A 60 -7.32 -11.25 -12.68
C ALA A 60 -6.33 -10.13 -12.29
N ALA A 61 -6.46 -9.63 -11.06
CA ALA A 61 -5.66 -8.51 -10.56
C ALA A 61 -4.18 -8.86 -10.54
N SER A 62 -3.34 -7.96 -11.05
CA SER A 62 -1.86 -8.04 -10.99
C SER A 62 -1.28 -7.36 -9.76
N ASP A 63 -2.12 -6.58 -9.04
CA ASP A 63 -1.77 -5.88 -7.81
C ASP A 63 -3.01 -5.70 -6.90
N LEU A 64 -2.82 -5.04 -5.76
CA LEU A 64 -3.89 -4.79 -4.79
C LEU A 64 -4.81 -3.61 -5.12
N SER A 65 -4.64 -2.93 -6.26
CA SER A 65 -5.40 -1.71 -6.56
C SER A 65 -6.91 -1.96 -6.67
N THR A 66 -7.33 -3.05 -7.29
CA THR A 66 -8.75 -3.42 -7.38
C THR A 66 -9.37 -3.63 -6.00
N ALA A 67 -8.68 -4.35 -5.11
CA ALA A 67 -9.12 -4.61 -3.75
C ALA A 67 -9.17 -3.35 -2.89
N LEU A 68 -8.10 -2.55 -2.90
CA LEU A 68 -8.00 -1.33 -2.09
C LEU A 68 -8.94 -0.22 -2.56
N ASN A 69 -9.13 -0.05 -3.88
CA ASN A 69 -10.09 0.91 -4.43
C ASN A 69 -11.56 0.51 -4.19
N GLY A 70 -11.83 -0.69 -3.70
CA GLY A 70 -13.14 -1.14 -3.22
C GLY A 70 -13.43 -0.76 -1.75
N ILE A 71 -12.53 -0.03 -1.08
CA ILE A 71 -12.71 0.43 0.30
C ILE A 71 -13.11 1.91 0.29
N PRO A 72 -14.16 2.34 1.02
CA PRO A 72 -14.53 3.76 1.12
C PRO A 72 -13.39 4.63 1.63
N GLY A 73 -13.22 5.83 1.08
CA GLY A 73 -12.18 6.76 1.50
C GLY A 73 -10.75 6.36 1.11
N VAL A 74 -10.60 5.27 0.34
CA VAL A 74 -9.31 4.76 -0.12
C VAL A 74 -9.19 4.92 -1.63
N LYS A 75 -8.02 5.40 -2.08
CA LYS A 75 -7.66 5.47 -3.49
C LYS A 75 -6.22 5.04 -3.66
N MET A 76 -6.02 3.95 -4.38
CA MET A 76 -4.70 3.52 -4.81
C MET A 76 -4.49 3.92 -6.26
N GLU A 77 -3.51 4.74 -6.50
CA GLU A 77 -3.10 5.19 -7.82
C GLU A 77 -1.87 4.42 -8.29
N THR A 78 -1.86 4.04 -9.55
CA THR A 78 -0.76 3.32 -10.18
C THR A 78 -0.29 4.07 -11.42
N ARG A 79 1.01 4.10 -11.64
CA ARG A 79 1.60 4.62 -12.87
C ARG A 79 1.87 3.44 -13.81
N GLY A 80 0.89 3.11 -14.65
CA GLY A 80 0.88 1.87 -15.39
C GLY A 80 0.77 0.64 -14.47
N ASP A 81 1.13 -0.53 -14.92
CA ASP A 81 1.22 -1.75 -14.11
C ASP A 81 2.56 -1.87 -13.35
N GLY A 82 3.37 -0.82 -13.34
CA GLY A 82 4.68 -0.79 -12.70
C GLY A 82 4.66 -0.71 -11.18
N GLY A 83 5.83 -0.59 -10.58
CA GLY A 83 6.02 -0.57 -9.14
C GLY A 83 5.62 0.72 -8.44
N SER A 84 5.52 1.85 -9.18
CA SER A 84 5.19 3.14 -8.57
C SER A 84 3.72 3.20 -8.16
N ARG A 85 3.47 3.40 -6.88
CA ARG A 85 2.13 3.43 -6.29
C ARG A 85 1.99 4.58 -5.31
N ARG A 86 0.78 5.14 -5.24
CA ARG A 86 0.40 6.12 -4.23
C ARG A 86 -0.91 5.67 -3.59
N LEU A 87 -0.91 5.55 -2.27
CA LEU A 87 -2.08 5.12 -1.52
C LEU A 87 -2.60 6.29 -0.68
N HIS A 88 -3.80 6.72 -0.99
CA HIS A 88 -4.55 7.68 -0.21
C HIS A 88 -5.51 6.93 0.71
N VAL A 89 -5.37 7.13 2.01
CA VAL A 89 -6.38 6.75 3.00
C VAL A 89 -6.86 8.03 3.64
N ARG A 90 -8.09 8.44 3.37
CA ARG A 90 -8.67 9.70 3.87
C ARG A 90 -7.78 10.93 3.62
N GLY A 91 -7.16 11.03 2.42
CA GLY A 91 -6.33 12.16 2.03
C GLY A 91 -4.87 12.11 2.49
N SER A 92 -4.40 11.02 3.09
CA SER A 92 -3.07 10.92 3.73
C SER A 92 -1.86 10.98 2.79
N ALA A 93 -2.03 10.93 1.47
CA ALA A 93 -0.91 10.85 0.52
C ALA A 93 -0.56 12.19 -0.17
N LEU A 94 -1.04 13.31 0.34
CA LEU A 94 -0.80 14.64 -0.27
C LEU A 94 0.69 14.93 -0.48
N ARG A 95 1.52 14.53 0.47
CA ARG A 95 2.96 14.75 0.50
C ARG A 95 3.79 13.73 -0.30
N SER A 96 3.23 12.56 -0.60
CA SER A 96 3.98 11.44 -1.16
C SER A 96 3.77 11.31 -2.68
N PRO A 97 4.65 11.89 -3.52
CA PRO A 97 4.43 11.86 -4.96
C PRO A 97 4.70 10.50 -5.61
N TYR A 98 5.50 9.60 -5.01
CA TYR A 98 5.98 8.39 -5.70
C TYR A 98 6.02 7.11 -4.86
N SER A 99 5.57 7.13 -3.60
CA SER A 99 5.63 5.97 -2.71
C SER A 99 4.42 5.92 -1.79
N VAL A 100 4.21 4.78 -1.14
CA VAL A 100 3.18 4.65 -0.10
C VAL A 100 3.77 5.14 1.22
N ARG A 101 3.20 6.20 1.75
CA ARG A 101 3.55 6.80 3.04
C ARG A 101 2.30 7.01 3.87
N ASN A 102 2.48 7.31 5.13
CA ASN A 102 1.40 7.59 6.07
C ASN A 102 0.41 6.43 6.26
N THR A 103 0.80 5.21 5.85
CA THR A 103 0.07 3.97 6.12
C THR A 103 1.08 2.90 6.51
N MET A 104 0.95 2.37 7.72
CA MET A 104 1.81 1.26 8.18
C MET A 104 1.41 -0.02 7.44
N LEU A 105 2.40 -0.82 7.06
CA LEU A 105 2.20 -2.08 6.33
C LEU A 105 2.70 -3.25 7.16
N TYR A 106 1.82 -4.22 7.39
CA TYR A 106 2.12 -5.48 8.06
C TYR A 106 1.82 -6.66 7.14
N TYR A 107 2.64 -7.69 7.20
CA TYR A 107 2.49 -8.93 6.45
C TYR A 107 2.67 -10.12 7.38
N ASP A 108 1.62 -10.87 7.66
CA ASP A 108 1.57 -11.95 8.67
C ASP A 108 2.14 -11.54 10.05
N GLY A 109 1.96 -10.26 10.42
CA GLY A 109 2.48 -9.68 11.67
C GLY A 109 3.94 -9.22 11.61
N PHE A 110 4.62 -9.33 10.48
CA PHE A 110 5.90 -8.67 10.24
C PHE A 110 5.69 -7.22 9.82
N VAL A 111 6.49 -6.29 10.35
CA VAL A 111 6.45 -4.88 9.94
C VAL A 111 7.25 -4.71 8.66
N LEU A 112 6.58 -4.40 7.55
CA LEU A 112 7.22 -4.11 6.27
C LEU A 112 7.56 -2.63 6.08
N THR A 113 6.84 -1.72 6.74
CA THR A 113 7.15 -0.29 6.72
C THR A 113 8.56 -0.04 7.21
N GLU A 114 9.32 0.72 6.44
CA GLU A 114 10.69 1.12 6.72
C GLU A 114 10.73 2.23 7.79
N ALA A 115 11.88 2.39 8.46
CA ALA A 115 12.02 3.39 9.53
C ALA A 115 11.83 4.82 9.03
N ASP A 116 12.01 5.10 7.73
CA ASP A 116 11.74 6.40 7.10
C ASP A 116 10.25 6.62 6.78
N GLY A 117 9.39 5.62 7.02
CA GLY A 117 7.94 5.65 6.80
C GLY A 117 7.50 5.18 5.41
N ASN A 118 8.39 4.68 4.57
CA ASN A 118 8.03 4.09 3.28
C ASN A 118 7.44 2.68 3.46
N SER A 119 6.34 2.37 2.76
CA SER A 119 5.65 1.07 2.80
C SER A 119 5.66 0.43 1.41
N PRO A 120 6.47 -0.62 1.18
CA PRO A 120 6.69 -1.20 -0.15
C PRO A 120 5.54 -2.13 -0.55
N LEU A 121 4.49 -1.60 -1.20
CA LEU A 121 3.37 -2.41 -1.71
C LEU A 121 3.70 -3.17 -3.00
N GLU A 122 4.72 -2.78 -3.76
CA GLU A 122 5.11 -3.45 -5.01
C GLU A 122 5.55 -4.90 -4.82
N TRP A 123 5.98 -5.24 -3.61
CA TRP A 123 6.38 -6.60 -3.24
C TRP A 123 5.17 -7.53 -2.99
N ILE A 124 3.98 -6.98 -2.73
CA ILE A 124 2.81 -7.78 -2.39
C ILE A 124 2.08 -8.21 -3.67
N ASP A 125 2.04 -9.52 -3.88
CA ASP A 125 1.31 -10.11 -5.00
C ASP A 125 -0.05 -10.66 -4.55
N PRO A 126 -1.16 -10.38 -5.27
CA PRO A 126 -2.49 -10.84 -4.89
C PRO A 126 -2.62 -12.34 -4.70
N ASP A 127 -1.94 -13.17 -5.51
CA ASP A 127 -2.03 -14.64 -5.39
C ASP A 127 -1.44 -15.20 -4.10
N LEU A 128 -0.70 -14.39 -3.35
CA LEU A 128 -0.15 -14.73 -2.03
C LEU A 128 -1.01 -14.25 -0.88
N VAL A 129 -2.12 -13.54 -1.15
CA VAL A 129 -2.93 -12.88 -0.12
C VAL A 129 -4.26 -13.60 0.05
N GLN A 130 -4.55 -14.05 1.29
CA GLN A 130 -5.84 -14.61 1.68
C GLN A 130 -6.86 -13.54 2.04
N SER A 131 -6.41 -12.52 2.77
CA SER A 131 -7.25 -11.40 3.17
C SER A 131 -6.38 -10.20 3.50
N LEU A 132 -6.99 -9.03 3.52
CA LEU A 132 -6.37 -7.83 4.07
C LEU A 132 -7.34 -7.10 4.99
N SER A 133 -6.80 -6.38 5.96
CA SER A 133 -7.57 -5.46 6.78
C SER A 133 -6.92 -4.10 6.81
N LEU A 134 -7.73 -3.05 6.69
CA LEU A 134 -7.30 -1.66 6.77
C LEU A 134 -7.97 -0.99 7.96
N VAL A 135 -7.17 -0.50 8.89
CA VAL A 135 -7.58 0.44 9.93
C VAL A 135 -7.36 1.84 9.36
N SER A 136 -8.42 2.60 9.18
CA SER A 136 -8.38 3.94 8.58
C SER A 136 -8.20 5.06 9.60
N GLY A 137 -7.42 6.09 9.23
CA GLY A 137 -7.19 7.29 10.06
C GLY A 137 -6.05 7.11 11.08
N PRO A 138 -5.84 8.11 11.95
CA PRO A 138 -4.75 8.06 12.91
C PRO A 138 -4.86 6.86 13.85
N ALA A 139 -3.84 6.00 13.84
CA ALA A 139 -3.81 4.79 14.66
C ALA A 139 -2.40 4.51 15.23
N ALA A 140 -1.57 5.56 15.33
CA ALA A 140 -0.17 5.42 15.69
C ALA A 140 0.05 4.85 17.09
N ALA A 141 -0.89 5.04 18.02
CA ALA A 141 -0.83 4.43 19.35
C ALA A 141 -0.81 2.90 19.31
N SER A 142 -1.47 2.29 18.30
CA SER A 142 -1.51 0.83 18.12
C SER A 142 -0.41 0.31 17.23
N PHE A 143 -0.04 1.07 16.19
CA PHE A 143 0.83 0.60 15.12
C PHE A 143 2.18 1.31 15.04
N GLY A 144 2.45 2.28 15.90
CA GLY A 144 3.74 2.93 16.02
C GLY A 144 4.00 4.08 15.06
N GLY A 145 3.10 4.36 14.12
CA GLY A 145 3.31 5.42 13.15
C GLY A 145 2.11 5.70 12.27
N ALA A 146 2.26 6.66 11.37
CA ALA A 146 1.32 7.07 10.35
C ALA A 146 0.02 7.74 10.88
N TYR A 147 -0.57 8.56 10.05
CA TYR A 147 -1.90 9.13 10.31
C TYR A 147 -2.96 8.69 9.30
N GLY A 148 -2.59 8.00 8.23
CA GLY A 148 -3.53 7.38 7.30
C GLY A 148 -4.07 6.04 7.79
N GLY A 149 -3.32 5.35 8.67
CA GLY A 149 -3.77 4.09 9.27
C GLY A 149 -2.77 2.94 9.13
N ALA A 150 -3.29 1.70 9.16
CA ALA A 150 -2.49 0.50 9.03
C ALA A 150 -3.16 -0.53 8.12
N LEU A 151 -2.40 -1.07 7.17
CA LEU A 151 -2.79 -2.14 6.27
C LEU A 151 -2.12 -3.44 6.74
N ASN A 152 -2.95 -4.42 7.13
CA ASN A 152 -2.50 -5.75 7.49
C ASN A 152 -2.84 -6.73 6.37
N ILE A 153 -1.87 -7.53 5.97
CA ILE A 153 -1.98 -8.52 4.91
C ILE A 153 -1.76 -9.90 5.50
N TYR A 154 -2.66 -10.81 5.19
CA TYR A 154 -2.63 -12.19 5.70
C TYR A 154 -2.52 -13.17 4.54
N THR A 155 -1.62 -14.14 4.67
CA THR A 155 -1.43 -15.21 3.70
C THR A 155 -2.28 -16.44 4.02
N PRO A 156 -2.51 -17.34 3.05
CA PRO A 156 -3.25 -18.58 3.30
C PRO A 156 -2.64 -19.43 4.42
N SER A 157 -3.50 -19.99 5.27
CA SER A 157 -3.10 -20.90 6.33
C SER A 157 -2.78 -22.30 5.76
N PHE A 158 -1.91 -23.04 6.44
CA PHE A 158 -1.60 -24.42 6.07
C PHE A 158 -2.69 -25.38 6.54
N THR A 159 -3.17 -26.23 5.65
CA THR A 159 -4.06 -27.35 5.99
C THR A 159 -3.23 -28.52 6.46
N LYS A 160 -3.55 -29.08 7.64
CA LYS A 160 -2.83 -30.21 8.22
C LYS A 160 -2.90 -31.43 7.30
N SER A 161 -1.77 -32.12 7.15
CA SER A 161 -1.64 -33.36 6.39
C SER A 161 -2.19 -33.29 4.96
N ALA A 162 -2.04 -32.12 4.33
CA ALA A 162 -2.51 -31.86 2.97
C ALA A 162 -1.41 -31.21 2.14
N THR A 163 -1.43 -31.47 0.84
CA THR A 163 -0.62 -30.77 -0.15
C THR A 163 -1.57 -30.06 -1.10
N HIS A 164 -1.30 -28.78 -1.33
CA HIS A 164 -2.03 -27.97 -2.29
C HIS A 164 -1.01 -27.37 -3.26
N ALA A 165 -1.09 -27.76 -4.53
CA ALA A 165 -0.30 -27.17 -5.60
C ALA A 165 -1.21 -26.34 -6.49
N TRP A 166 -0.72 -25.19 -6.95
CA TRP A 166 -1.54 -24.30 -7.75
C TRP A 166 -0.72 -23.60 -8.83
N VAL A 167 -1.39 -23.28 -9.94
CA VAL A 167 -0.88 -22.46 -11.03
C VAL A 167 -1.97 -21.47 -11.45
N HIS A 168 -1.57 -20.23 -11.63
CA HIS A 168 -2.42 -19.19 -12.19
C HIS A 168 -1.70 -18.56 -13.37
N SER A 169 -2.27 -18.66 -14.56
CA SER A 169 -1.75 -18.10 -15.79
C SER A 169 -2.73 -17.10 -16.36
N GLN A 170 -2.23 -15.96 -16.77
CA GLN A 170 -3.04 -14.84 -17.28
C GLN A 170 -2.39 -14.27 -18.53
N ALA A 171 -3.22 -13.92 -19.52
CA ALA A 171 -2.83 -13.17 -20.69
C ALA A 171 -3.91 -12.14 -21.02
N GLY A 172 -3.53 -10.96 -21.49
CA GLY A 172 -4.49 -9.92 -21.81
C GLY A 172 -3.95 -8.88 -22.79
N THR A 173 -4.86 -8.10 -23.35
CA THR A 173 -4.49 -6.96 -24.19
C THR A 173 -4.00 -5.80 -23.32
N THR A 174 -3.10 -5.00 -23.85
CA THR A 174 -2.60 -3.79 -23.17
C THR A 174 -3.42 -2.53 -23.49
N GLY A 175 -4.37 -2.62 -24.44
CA GLY A 175 -5.04 -1.47 -25.02
C GLY A 175 -4.26 -0.79 -26.13
N ASN A 176 -3.04 -1.25 -26.40
CA ASN A 176 -2.20 -0.84 -27.53
C ASN A 176 -1.77 -2.08 -28.33
N ASN A 177 -2.37 -2.29 -29.48
CA ASN A 177 -2.17 -3.50 -30.30
C ASN A 177 -0.74 -3.62 -30.85
N ASP A 178 0.01 -2.52 -30.92
CA ASP A 178 1.37 -2.50 -31.45
C ASP A 178 2.41 -3.02 -30.44
N LEU A 179 2.04 -3.07 -29.14
CA LEU A 179 2.94 -3.46 -28.05
C LEU A 179 2.83 -4.95 -27.64
N GLY A 180 1.79 -5.65 -28.10
CA GLY A 180 1.58 -7.05 -27.78
C GLY A 180 0.62 -7.30 -26.63
N ILE A 181 0.80 -8.43 -25.93
CA ILE A 181 -0.07 -8.87 -24.83
C ILE A 181 0.71 -8.85 -23.50
N ASN A 182 0.04 -8.53 -22.43
CA ASN A 182 0.56 -8.76 -21.10
C ASN A 182 0.42 -10.24 -20.74
N THR A 183 1.40 -10.75 -19.99
CA THR A 183 1.39 -12.12 -19.48
C THR A 183 1.81 -12.14 -18.02
N ARG A 184 1.18 -13.01 -17.24
CA ARG A 184 1.54 -13.26 -15.85
C ARG A 184 1.35 -14.74 -15.54
N ILE A 185 2.34 -15.33 -14.87
CA ILE A 185 2.28 -16.69 -14.35
C ILE A 185 2.68 -16.67 -12.90
N SER A 186 1.87 -17.24 -12.06
CA SER A 186 2.18 -17.51 -10.67
C SER A 186 1.93 -18.98 -10.36
N SER A 187 2.74 -19.56 -9.50
CA SER A 187 2.61 -20.96 -9.09
C SER A 187 3.13 -21.15 -7.68
N GLY A 188 2.63 -22.17 -7.00
CA GLY A 188 3.09 -22.49 -5.68
C GLY A 188 2.70 -23.89 -5.22
N VAL A 189 3.35 -24.31 -4.15
CA VAL A 189 3.06 -25.54 -3.44
C VAL A 189 3.03 -25.25 -1.95
N ASP A 190 1.91 -25.60 -1.31
CA ASP A 190 1.70 -25.54 0.12
C ASP A 190 1.63 -26.98 0.64
N ILE A 191 2.53 -27.34 1.55
CA ILE A 191 2.61 -28.68 2.15
C ILE A 191 2.38 -28.54 3.63
N GLY A 192 1.27 -29.08 4.12
CA GLY A 192 0.96 -29.19 5.53
C GLY A 192 1.27 -30.57 6.07
N PHE A 193 1.99 -30.62 7.19
CA PHE A 193 2.21 -31.79 8.00
C PHE A 193 1.38 -31.67 9.30
N GLU A 194 1.50 -32.64 10.21
CA GLU A 194 0.75 -32.62 11.48
C GLU A 194 1.09 -31.37 12.33
N ASN A 195 2.36 -31.00 12.37
CA ASN A 195 2.87 -29.91 13.22
C ASN A 195 3.70 -28.87 12.48
N MET A 196 3.74 -28.88 11.15
CA MET A 196 4.45 -27.86 10.37
C MET A 196 3.82 -27.66 8.99
N GLY A 197 4.09 -26.53 8.40
CA GLY A 197 3.71 -26.21 7.02
C GLY A 197 4.86 -25.52 6.28
N VAL A 198 4.95 -25.78 4.99
CA VAL A 198 5.93 -25.16 4.08
C VAL A 198 5.17 -24.66 2.84
N SER A 199 5.45 -23.44 2.42
CA SER A 199 4.94 -22.87 1.16
C SER A 199 6.10 -22.33 0.34
N ILE A 200 6.13 -22.67 -0.94
CA ILE A 200 7.06 -22.11 -1.91
C ILE A 200 6.25 -21.62 -3.10
N SER A 201 6.50 -20.40 -3.53
CA SER A 201 5.81 -19.81 -4.69
C SER A 201 6.74 -18.97 -5.55
N ALA A 202 6.40 -18.89 -6.84
CA ALA A 202 7.10 -18.10 -7.84
C ALA A 202 6.07 -17.32 -8.68
N ILE A 203 6.37 -16.06 -8.98
CA ILE A 203 5.56 -15.19 -9.81
C ILE A 203 6.44 -14.55 -10.85
N MET A 204 5.96 -14.52 -12.10
CA MET A 204 6.60 -13.84 -13.23
C MET A 204 5.55 -12.98 -13.94
N THR A 205 5.90 -11.76 -14.25
CA THR A 205 5.07 -10.82 -15.02
C THR A 205 5.91 -10.24 -16.16
N ASP A 206 5.32 -10.21 -17.36
CA ASP A 206 5.85 -9.51 -18.52
C ASP A 206 4.67 -8.71 -19.11
N ASN A 207 4.70 -7.40 -18.93
CA ASN A 207 3.67 -6.50 -19.38
C ASN A 207 4.30 -5.37 -20.20
N PRO A 208 4.05 -5.31 -21.52
CA PRO A 208 4.54 -4.22 -22.37
C PRO A 208 3.86 -2.87 -22.10
N GLY A 209 2.76 -2.84 -21.33
CA GLY A 209 2.02 -1.62 -21.00
C GLY A 209 1.12 -1.12 -22.12
N TYR A 210 0.40 -0.02 -21.86
CA TYR A 210 -0.47 0.69 -22.81
C TYR A 210 0.30 1.76 -23.59
N ARG A 211 1.17 2.50 -22.90
CA ARG A 211 1.95 3.57 -23.51
C ARG A 211 3.22 3.02 -24.13
N THR A 212 3.80 3.71 -25.09
CA THR A 212 4.99 3.25 -25.83
C THR A 212 6.20 2.93 -24.95
N TRP A 213 6.27 3.50 -23.75
CA TRP A 213 7.30 3.25 -22.73
C TRP A 213 6.64 3.05 -21.36
N GLU A 214 6.02 1.88 -21.14
CA GLU A 214 5.27 1.56 -19.90
C GLU A 214 5.41 0.09 -19.50
N TRP A 215 6.41 -0.59 -20.04
CA TRP A 215 6.67 -2.00 -19.75
C TRP A 215 6.94 -2.25 -18.26
N ASN A 216 6.61 -3.45 -17.80
CA ASN A 216 6.83 -3.90 -16.42
C ASN A 216 7.18 -5.39 -16.42
N ASN A 217 8.40 -5.71 -15.99
CA ASN A 217 8.90 -7.06 -15.81
C ASN A 217 9.16 -7.31 -14.34
N LYS A 218 8.62 -8.38 -13.78
CA LYS A 218 8.94 -8.74 -12.41
C LYS A 218 9.06 -10.25 -12.23
N THR A 219 9.99 -10.64 -11.38
CA THR A 219 10.13 -12.00 -10.86
C THR A 219 10.11 -11.94 -9.34
N GLN A 220 9.35 -12.85 -8.73
CA GLN A 220 9.26 -12.93 -7.28
C GLN A 220 9.29 -14.38 -6.83
N LEU A 221 10.07 -14.66 -5.79
CA LEU A 221 10.15 -15.95 -5.13
C LEU A 221 9.80 -15.77 -3.65
N ASN A 222 9.00 -16.68 -3.10
CA ASN A 222 8.59 -16.60 -1.70
C ASN A 222 8.68 -17.98 -1.07
N LEU A 223 9.13 -17.99 0.19
CA LEU A 223 9.18 -19.14 1.06
C LEU A 223 8.49 -18.78 2.37
N ARG A 224 7.57 -19.62 2.83
CA ARG A 224 6.97 -19.53 4.16
C ARG A 224 7.09 -20.87 4.85
N PHE A 225 7.34 -20.83 6.15
CA PHE A 225 7.41 -22.00 7.02
C PHE A 225 6.71 -21.70 8.33
N LYS A 226 5.95 -22.66 8.83
CA LYS A 226 5.29 -22.57 10.13
C LYS A 226 5.48 -23.89 10.87
N TYR A 227 5.83 -23.80 12.17
CA TYR A 227 6.03 -24.96 13.01
C TYR A 227 5.36 -24.77 14.37
N PHE A 228 4.65 -25.78 14.81
CA PHE A 228 3.97 -25.86 16.11
C PHE A 228 4.78 -26.77 17.02
N ASP A 229 5.42 -26.21 18.04
CA ASP A 229 6.20 -26.97 18.98
C ASP A 229 5.32 -27.73 19.99
N LYS A 230 5.91 -28.71 20.67
CA LYS A 230 5.19 -29.52 21.68
C LYS A 230 4.79 -28.73 22.93
N ALA A 231 5.38 -27.57 23.15
CA ALA A 231 5.12 -26.68 24.28
C ALA A 231 4.08 -25.60 23.96
N GLY A 232 3.43 -25.68 22.77
CA GLY A 232 2.39 -24.74 22.31
C GLY A 232 2.96 -23.45 21.70
N GLY A 233 4.24 -23.40 21.38
CA GLY A 233 4.85 -22.31 20.64
C GLY A 233 4.60 -22.43 19.14
N ILE A 234 4.39 -21.29 18.46
CA ILE A 234 4.23 -21.19 17.03
C ILE A 234 5.45 -20.44 16.48
N HIS A 235 6.15 -21.07 15.56
CA HIS A 235 7.32 -20.52 14.88
C HIS A 235 6.98 -20.28 13.43
N SER A 236 7.12 -19.06 12.94
CA SER A 236 6.87 -18.70 11.54
C SER A 236 8.13 -18.10 10.94
N MET A 237 8.45 -18.50 9.71
CA MET A 237 9.56 -17.94 8.94
C MET A 237 9.03 -17.47 7.58
N LEU A 238 9.59 -16.37 7.11
CA LEU A 238 9.32 -15.77 5.81
C LEU A 238 10.65 -15.47 5.14
N ALA A 239 10.76 -15.80 3.84
CA ALA A 239 11.81 -15.28 2.98
C ALA A 239 11.22 -14.91 1.62
N GLY A 240 11.72 -13.83 1.04
CA GLY A 240 11.25 -13.36 -0.25
C GLY A 240 12.37 -12.69 -1.04
N HIS A 241 12.35 -12.93 -2.34
CA HIS A 241 13.19 -12.28 -3.33
C HIS A 241 12.29 -11.63 -4.37
N PHE A 242 12.51 -10.37 -4.64
CA PHE A 242 11.80 -9.58 -5.65
C PHE A 242 12.81 -8.90 -6.56
N ASP A 243 12.68 -9.14 -7.85
CA ASP A 243 13.40 -8.47 -8.93
C ASP A 243 12.37 -7.87 -9.87
N GLY A 244 12.28 -6.55 -9.90
CA GLY A 244 11.32 -5.81 -10.69
C GLY A 244 11.97 -4.68 -11.46
N ASP A 245 11.60 -4.59 -12.74
CA ASP A 245 12.05 -3.54 -13.64
C ASP A 245 10.84 -2.98 -14.38
N TRP A 246 10.62 -1.66 -14.31
CA TRP A 246 9.45 -1.01 -14.91
C TRP A 246 9.76 0.37 -15.45
N ALA A 247 9.21 0.67 -16.61
CA ALA A 247 9.37 1.94 -17.28
C ALA A 247 8.64 3.09 -16.56
N LEU A 248 9.17 4.30 -16.73
CA LEU A 248 8.58 5.56 -16.29
C LEU A 248 8.21 6.39 -17.52
N PRO A 249 6.95 6.28 -18.01
CA PRO A 249 6.55 6.94 -19.24
C PRO A 249 6.62 8.48 -19.20
N GLY A 250 6.53 9.06 -18.00
CA GLY A 250 6.37 10.50 -17.82
C GLY A 250 4.94 10.98 -18.08
N ALA A 251 4.51 12.02 -17.38
CA ALA A 251 3.18 12.61 -17.59
C ALA A 251 3.14 13.49 -18.85
N ILE A 252 1.98 13.57 -19.49
CA ILE A 252 1.72 14.34 -20.71
C ILE A 252 0.63 15.40 -20.50
N LYS A 253 0.62 16.44 -21.32
CA LYS A 253 -0.39 17.52 -21.27
C LYS A 253 -1.71 17.06 -21.87
N GLN A 254 -2.83 17.74 -21.53
CA GLN A 254 -4.15 17.43 -22.03
C GLN A 254 -4.19 17.35 -23.57
N SER A 255 -3.58 18.27 -24.27
CA SER A 255 -3.52 18.26 -25.75
C SER A 255 -2.85 17.03 -26.35
N GLN A 256 -1.95 16.38 -25.58
CA GLN A 256 -1.35 15.11 -25.98
C GLN A 256 -2.22 13.92 -25.60
N VAL A 257 -2.96 14.00 -24.47
CA VAL A 257 -3.98 12.99 -24.12
C VAL A 257 -4.99 12.85 -25.26
N ASP A 258 -5.46 14.00 -25.80
CA ASP A 258 -6.48 14.04 -26.85
C ASP A 258 -5.98 13.54 -28.23
N THR A 259 -4.66 13.64 -28.49
CA THR A 259 -4.11 13.36 -29.83
C THR A 259 -3.20 12.14 -29.90
N LEU A 260 -2.45 11.86 -28.85
CA LEU A 260 -1.47 10.76 -28.73
C LEU A 260 -1.37 10.28 -27.29
N PRO A 261 -2.41 9.65 -26.73
CA PRO A 261 -2.43 9.23 -25.32
C PRO A 261 -1.33 8.22 -24.94
N THR A 262 -0.76 7.53 -25.94
CA THR A 262 0.35 6.59 -25.76
C THR A 262 1.73 7.26 -25.69
N ALA A 263 1.82 8.59 -25.85
CA ALA A 263 3.10 9.32 -25.79
C ALA A 263 3.80 9.11 -24.46
N SER A 264 5.11 8.88 -24.51
CA SER A 264 5.95 8.55 -23.35
C SER A 264 7.25 9.37 -23.38
N PRO A 265 7.24 10.60 -22.85
CA PRO A 265 8.44 11.44 -22.83
C PRO A 265 9.65 10.81 -22.12
N GLY A 266 9.41 9.88 -21.21
CA GLY A 266 10.46 9.14 -20.50
C GLY A 266 11.27 8.18 -21.38
N ALA A 267 10.73 7.78 -22.54
CA ALA A 267 11.39 6.88 -23.47
C ALA A 267 12.72 7.44 -23.99
N ASP A 268 12.76 8.75 -24.31
CA ASP A 268 13.94 9.45 -24.83
C ASP A 268 15.09 9.50 -23.80
N TYR A 269 14.81 9.20 -22.54
CA TYR A 269 15.74 9.25 -21.41
C TYR A 269 15.93 7.90 -20.74
N ASN A 270 15.53 6.80 -21.39
CA ASN A 270 15.59 5.46 -20.82
C ASN A 270 15.00 5.39 -19.38
N ALA A 271 13.97 6.21 -19.11
CA ALA A 271 13.47 6.39 -17.76
C ALA A 271 12.77 5.12 -17.26
N HIS A 272 13.36 4.48 -16.25
CA HIS A 272 12.80 3.26 -15.62
C HIS A 272 13.28 3.12 -14.17
N VAL A 273 12.76 2.16 -13.47
CA VAL A 273 13.24 1.73 -12.15
C VAL A 273 13.52 0.24 -12.21
N ALA A 274 14.75 -0.15 -11.98
CA ALA A 274 15.11 -1.53 -11.66
C ALA A 274 15.32 -1.64 -10.15
N ARG A 275 14.61 -2.55 -9.50
CA ARG A 275 14.65 -2.75 -8.05
C ARG A 275 14.78 -4.21 -7.69
N LEU A 276 15.76 -4.48 -6.84
CA LEU A 276 15.93 -5.76 -6.18
C LEU A 276 15.60 -5.60 -4.68
N ARG A 277 14.85 -6.53 -4.13
CA ARG A 277 14.53 -6.55 -2.71
C ARG A 277 14.55 -7.97 -2.17
N ASP A 278 15.33 -8.18 -1.12
CA ASP A 278 15.38 -9.41 -0.36
C ASP A 278 14.86 -9.16 1.06
N ILE A 279 14.06 -10.09 1.56
CA ILE A 279 13.59 -10.07 2.94
C ILE A 279 13.75 -11.46 3.57
N ALA A 280 13.99 -11.47 4.86
CA ALA A 280 13.95 -12.69 5.66
C ALA A 280 13.46 -12.37 7.08
N GLY A 281 12.53 -13.15 7.60
CA GLY A 281 11.93 -12.91 8.89
C GLY A 281 11.68 -14.18 9.70
N TYR A 282 11.63 -13.99 11.01
CA TYR A 282 11.25 -15.01 11.99
C TYR A 282 10.26 -14.41 12.99
N LYS A 283 9.19 -15.14 13.27
CA LYS A 283 8.18 -14.78 14.26
C LYS A 283 7.94 -15.96 15.21
N PHE A 284 7.80 -15.64 16.49
CA PHE A 284 7.44 -16.58 17.54
C PHE A 284 6.22 -16.10 18.29
N GLU A 285 5.25 -17.00 18.53
CA GLU A 285 4.02 -16.72 19.26
C GLU A 285 3.77 -17.82 20.28
N LYS A 286 3.33 -17.46 21.46
CA LYS A 286 3.00 -18.43 22.50
C LYS A 286 2.01 -17.90 23.52
N THR A 287 1.00 -18.72 23.81
CA THR A 287 0.13 -18.56 24.98
C THR A 287 0.65 -19.44 26.12
N PHE A 288 0.99 -18.83 27.23
CA PHE A 288 1.49 -19.52 28.41
C PHE A 288 0.33 -20.01 29.31
N ASN A 289 0.56 -21.05 30.09
CA ASN A 289 -0.43 -21.54 31.08
C ASN A 289 -0.85 -20.49 32.11
N SER A 290 -0.02 -19.47 32.33
CA SER A 290 -0.32 -18.30 33.18
C SER A 290 -1.30 -17.31 32.54
N GLY A 291 -1.74 -17.56 31.30
CA GLY A 291 -2.63 -16.70 30.53
C GLY A 291 -1.94 -15.52 29.82
N TRP A 292 -0.60 -15.43 29.85
CA TRP A 292 0.14 -14.49 29.04
C TRP A 292 0.20 -14.96 27.61
N GLU A 293 -0.11 -14.06 26.70
CA GLU A 293 0.12 -14.19 25.26
C GLU A 293 1.34 -13.37 24.87
N PHE A 294 2.27 -13.98 24.18
CA PHE A 294 3.51 -13.35 23.75
C PHE A 294 3.69 -13.55 22.26
N SER A 295 4.06 -12.48 21.56
CA SER A 295 4.43 -12.51 20.14
C SER A 295 5.69 -11.68 19.93
N THR A 296 6.60 -12.17 19.10
CA THR A 296 7.76 -11.38 18.64
C THR A 296 8.08 -11.71 17.20
N SER A 297 8.40 -10.71 16.40
CA SER A 297 8.85 -10.86 15.02
C SER A 297 10.08 -10.01 14.74
N LEU A 298 11.00 -10.57 13.96
CA LEU A 298 12.18 -9.91 13.42
C LEU A 298 12.17 -10.09 11.90
N LEU A 299 12.29 -9.01 11.15
CA LEU A 299 12.41 -9.01 9.69
C LEU A 299 13.64 -8.19 9.29
N GLY A 300 14.57 -8.83 8.58
CA GLY A 300 15.67 -8.17 7.88
C GLY A 300 15.31 -7.90 6.43
N ARG A 301 15.84 -6.82 5.86
CA ARG A 301 15.63 -6.42 4.47
C ARG A 301 16.89 -5.86 3.84
N PHE A 302 17.05 -6.13 2.56
CA PHE A 302 18.04 -5.52 1.68
C PHE A 302 17.33 -5.01 0.44
N THR A 303 17.73 -3.86 -0.07
CA THR A 303 17.20 -3.30 -1.32
C THR A 303 18.31 -2.66 -2.13
N SER A 304 18.23 -2.82 -3.44
CA SER A 304 19.04 -2.13 -4.43
C SER A 304 18.10 -1.56 -5.49
N LYS A 305 18.37 -0.34 -5.95
CA LYS A 305 17.56 0.31 -6.97
C LYS A 305 18.45 1.14 -7.88
N THR A 306 18.22 1.03 -9.18
CA THR A 306 18.71 1.96 -10.19
C THR A 306 17.53 2.68 -10.82
N ASN A 307 17.67 3.96 -11.10
CA ASN A 307 16.61 4.77 -11.65
C ASN A 307 17.16 5.86 -12.55
N PRO A 308 17.46 5.56 -13.83
CA PRO A 308 17.52 6.58 -14.85
C PRO A 308 16.16 7.24 -14.97
N TYR A 309 16.11 8.57 -14.99
CA TYR A 309 14.86 9.31 -15.09
C TYR A 309 15.01 10.51 -15.99
N GLY A 310 13.93 10.94 -16.61
CA GLY A 310 13.88 12.15 -17.43
C GLY A 310 12.58 12.27 -18.21
N THR A 311 12.24 13.49 -18.54
CA THR A 311 11.14 13.84 -19.46
C THR A 311 11.53 15.02 -20.36
N SER A 312 12.71 15.61 -20.16
CA SER A 312 13.28 16.67 -20.97
C SER A 312 14.78 16.77 -20.75
N GLN A 313 15.49 17.43 -21.64
CA GLN A 313 16.93 17.69 -21.49
C GLN A 313 17.30 18.47 -20.21
N PHE A 314 16.34 19.18 -19.61
CA PHE A 314 16.51 19.95 -18.38
C PHE A 314 16.12 19.17 -17.13
N TYR A 315 15.40 18.07 -17.31
CA TYR A 315 14.95 17.19 -16.22
C TYR A 315 15.29 15.74 -16.54
N LYS A 316 16.49 15.33 -16.20
CA LYS A 316 17.01 13.98 -16.35
C LYS A 316 18.10 13.70 -15.33
N GLY A 317 18.37 12.45 -15.04
CA GLY A 317 19.44 12.00 -14.16
C GLY A 317 19.45 10.50 -14.00
N TYR A 318 20.41 10.00 -13.25
CA TYR A 318 20.58 8.60 -12.94
C TYR A 318 20.81 8.42 -11.44
N LYS A 319 19.95 7.68 -10.78
CA LYS A 319 20.02 7.40 -9.34
C LYS A 319 20.38 5.96 -9.08
N GLU A 320 21.27 5.74 -8.12
CA GLU A 320 21.56 4.46 -7.52
C GLU A 320 21.23 4.51 -6.03
N GLU A 321 20.50 3.54 -5.55
CA GLU A 321 20.18 3.39 -4.13
C GLU A 321 20.56 1.99 -3.68
N SER A 322 21.19 1.88 -2.52
CA SER A 322 21.38 0.63 -1.81
C SER A 322 20.96 0.80 -0.36
N GLY A 323 20.23 -0.15 0.18
CA GLY A 323 19.70 -0.05 1.53
C GLY A 323 19.66 -1.38 2.25
N SER A 324 19.78 -1.32 3.56
CA SER A 324 19.55 -2.45 4.45
C SER A 324 18.88 -1.98 5.73
N GLY A 325 18.08 -2.84 6.32
CA GLY A 325 17.42 -2.52 7.56
C GLY A 325 16.77 -3.74 8.21
N TYR A 326 16.21 -3.50 9.38
CA TYR A 326 15.43 -4.51 10.06
C TYR A 326 14.28 -3.89 10.88
N SER A 327 13.28 -4.71 11.15
CA SER A 327 12.18 -4.40 12.05
C SER A 327 12.06 -5.46 13.12
N LEU A 328 11.97 -5.04 14.37
CA LEU A 328 11.65 -5.86 15.51
C LEU A 328 10.30 -5.40 16.08
N LEU A 329 9.41 -6.35 16.31
CA LEU A 329 8.14 -6.13 16.97
C LEU A 329 7.97 -7.19 18.04
N ALA A 330 7.58 -6.79 19.25
CA ALA A 330 7.24 -7.72 20.31
C ALA A 330 6.03 -7.20 21.09
N SER A 331 5.13 -8.11 21.45
CA SER A 331 3.98 -7.82 22.30
C SER A 331 3.82 -8.87 23.40
N ALA A 332 3.28 -8.44 24.53
CA ALA A 332 2.88 -9.31 25.61
C ALA A 332 1.56 -8.81 26.19
N GLY A 333 0.56 -9.68 26.19
CA GLY A 333 -0.79 -9.37 26.66
C GLY A 333 -1.32 -10.41 27.62
N LYS A 334 -2.29 -10.01 28.41
CA LYS A 334 -2.99 -10.90 29.35
C LYS A 334 -4.35 -10.32 29.73
N ARG A 335 -5.34 -11.21 29.91
CA ARG A 335 -6.54 -10.89 30.66
C ARG A 335 -6.18 -10.82 32.16
N ILE A 336 -6.18 -9.60 32.72
CA ILE A 336 -5.77 -9.34 34.10
C ILE A 336 -6.93 -9.41 35.07
N TYR A 337 -8.18 -9.32 34.57
CA TYR A 337 -9.38 -9.49 35.38
C TYR A 337 -10.49 -10.12 34.54
N GLU A 338 -11.19 -11.08 35.11
CA GLU A 338 -12.37 -11.70 34.55
C GLU A 338 -13.42 -11.90 35.65
N GLY A 339 -14.49 -11.15 35.57
CA GLY A 339 -15.64 -11.22 36.46
C GLY A 339 -16.92 -11.50 35.70
N ASN A 340 -18.03 -11.69 36.39
CA ASN A 340 -19.33 -12.03 35.76
C ASN A 340 -19.89 -10.92 34.86
N VAL A 341 -19.43 -9.66 35.01
CA VAL A 341 -19.95 -8.50 34.27
C VAL A 341 -18.86 -7.83 33.45
N TRP A 342 -17.64 -7.75 33.95
CA TRP A 342 -16.52 -7.07 33.32
C TRP A 342 -15.33 -8.00 33.16
N SER A 343 -14.61 -7.83 32.05
CA SER A 343 -13.24 -8.32 31.87
C SER A 343 -12.30 -7.14 31.61
N LEU A 344 -11.04 -7.30 31.96
CA LEU A 344 -9.99 -6.31 31.69
C LEU A 344 -8.78 -7.01 31.08
N ASP A 345 -8.43 -6.62 29.88
CA ASP A 345 -7.27 -7.09 29.16
C ASP A 345 -6.20 -6.00 29.14
N PHE A 346 -4.95 -6.39 29.19
CA PHE A 346 -3.77 -5.54 29.10
C PHE A 346 -2.83 -6.07 28.05
N GLU A 347 -2.23 -5.18 27.28
CA GLU A 347 -1.15 -5.51 26.35
C GLU A 347 -0.07 -4.42 26.37
N MET A 348 1.17 -4.84 26.20
CA MET A 348 2.32 -3.98 25.96
C MET A 348 2.95 -4.38 24.62
N THR A 349 3.29 -3.38 23.82
CA THR A 349 3.96 -3.56 22.53
C THR A 349 5.24 -2.73 22.49
N VAL A 350 6.29 -3.32 21.93
CA VAL A 350 7.57 -2.66 21.64
C VAL A 350 7.89 -2.87 20.16
N MET A 351 8.29 -1.82 19.46
CA MET A 351 8.75 -1.89 18.08
C MET A 351 10.04 -1.09 17.89
N HIS A 352 10.97 -1.67 17.15
CA HIS A 352 12.19 -1.00 16.71
C HIS A 352 12.37 -1.19 15.22
N LEU A 353 12.54 -0.09 14.50
CA LEU A 353 12.86 -0.06 13.07
C LEU A 353 14.22 0.63 12.90
N ASP A 354 15.05 0.10 12.03
CA ASP A 354 16.37 0.65 11.70
C ASP A 354 16.64 0.45 10.21
N ASP A 355 16.90 1.52 9.48
CA ASP A 355 17.22 1.51 8.05
C ASP A 355 18.38 2.43 7.74
N LYS A 356 19.28 1.93 6.92
CA LYS A 356 20.36 2.66 6.31
C LYS A 356 20.23 2.61 4.80
N ILE A 357 20.21 3.77 4.16
CA ILE A 357 20.12 3.90 2.71
C ILE A 357 21.27 4.79 2.25
N HIS A 358 21.97 4.36 1.22
CA HIS A 358 22.98 5.12 0.50
C HIS A 358 22.44 5.43 -0.89
N ILE A 359 22.49 6.71 -1.30
CA ILE A 359 21.95 7.19 -2.56
C ILE A 359 22.99 8.05 -3.25
N THR A 360 23.29 7.73 -4.52
CA THR A 360 24.06 8.58 -5.42
C THR A 360 23.18 9.04 -6.57
N GLU A 361 23.40 10.26 -7.05
CA GLU A 361 22.80 10.74 -8.27
C GLU A 361 23.85 11.34 -9.21
N LEU A 362 23.80 10.88 -10.46
CA LEU A 362 24.62 11.37 -11.57
C LEU A 362 23.75 12.14 -12.57
N GLU A 363 24.37 12.96 -13.42
CA GLU A 363 23.64 13.72 -14.45
C GLU A 363 23.07 12.84 -15.57
N SER A 364 23.73 11.71 -15.85
CA SER A 364 23.35 10.77 -16.90
C SER A 364 23.81 9.36 -16.53
N GLU A 365 23.26 8.37 -17.20
CA GLU A 365 23.64 6.99 -17.03
C GLU A 365 25.10 6.75 -17.47
N PRO A 366 25.93 6.03 -16.68
CA PRO A 366 27.33 5.76 -17.02
C PRO A 366 27.54 5.02 -18.35
N SER A 367 26.57 4.19 -18.75
CA SER A 367 26.62 3.42 -19.99
C SER A 367 26.42 4.27 -21.26
N GLU A 368 25.84 5.46 -21.15
CA GLU A 368 25.55 6.34 -22.29
C GLU A 368 26.74 7.17 -22.76
N LEU A 369 27.86 7.19 -22.00
CA LEU A 369 28.99 8.04 -22.30
C LEU A 369 30.22 7.23 -22.74
N PRO A 370 31.08 7.80 -23.61
CA PRO A 370 32.36 7.19 -23.99
C PRO A 370 33.23 6.90 -22.76
N THR A 371 33.96 5.79 -22.79
CA THR A 371 34.86 5.39 -21.72
C THR A 371 35.88 6.51 -21.39
N GLY A 372 35.98 6.89 -20.12
CA GLY A 372 36.92 7.91 -19.65
C GLY A 372 36.35 9.32 -19.45
N ILE A 373 35.07 9.53 -19.70
CA ILE A 373 34.38 10.77 -19.33
C ILE A 373 33.93 10.69 -17.88
N ILE A 374 34.28 11.69 -17.08
CA ILE A 374 33.78 11.86 -15.71
C ILE A 374 32.36 12.42 -15.78
N ILE A 375 31.38 11.65 -15.32
CA ILE A 375 29.99 12.10 -15.22
C ILE A 375 29.84 12.97 -13.97
N PRO A 376 29.34 14.19 -14.08
CA PRO A 376 29.12 15.02 -12.90
C PRO A 376 28.15 14.35 -11.93
N MET A 377 28.59 14.20 -10.69
CA MET A 377 27.77 13.70 -9.59
C MET A 377 26.98 14.86 -8.99
N ARG A 378 25.69 14.64 -8.77
CA ARG A 378 24.80 15.67 -8.20
C ARG A 378 24.78 15.60 -6.69
N TYR A 379 24.73 14.40 -6.14
CA TYR A 379 24.85 14.17 -4.70
C TYR A 379 25.28 12.75 -4.39
N ASP A 380 25.79 12.60 -3.18
CA ASP A 380 26.15 11.32 -2.55
C ASP A 380 25.75 11.41 -1.08
N LEU A 381 24.69 10.71 -0.69
CA LEU A 381 24.08 10.83 0.63
C LEU A 381 23.92 9.45 1.28
N THR A 382 24.27 9.38 2.55
CA THR A 382 23.93 8.26 3.43
C THR A 382 22.89 8.72 4.44
N MET A 383 21.79 8.00 4.51
CA MET A 383 20.65 8.27 5.37
C MET A 383 20.46 7.12 6.33
N ASN A 384 20.38 7.42 7.63
CA ASN A 384 20.02 6.47 8.66
C ASN A 384 18.70 6.92 9.29
N ALA A 385 17.74 6.03 9.33
CA ALA A 385 16.45 6.24 9.96
C ALA A 385 16.25 5.22 11.07
N GLN A 386 15.85 5.66 12.24
CA GLN A 386 15.54 4.79 13.37
C GLN A 386 14.22 5.20 14.00
N GLN A 387 13.46 4.23 14.44
CA GLN A 387 12.25 4.44 15.23
C GLN A 387 12.21 3.45 16.40
N ASN A 388 11.99 3.97 17.59
CA ASN A 388 11.70 3.21 18.80
C ASN A 388 10.29 3.55 19.24
N PHE A 389 9.47 2.54 19.46
CA PHE A 389 8.09 2.70 19.88
C PHE A 389 7.77 1.73 21.01
N VAL A 390 7.06 2.22 22.01
CA VAL A 390 6.47 1.41 23.07
C VAL A 390 5.05 1.87 23.32
N SER A 391 4.13 0.95 23.49
CA SER A 391 2.76 1.27 23.87
C SER A 391 2.20 0.31 24.90
N THR A 392 1.19 0.80 25.62
CA THR A 392 0.34 -0.01 26.49
C THR A 392 -1.10 0.19 26.09
N SER A 393 -1.85 -0.90 26.08
CA SER A 393 -3.26 -0.95 25.74
C SER A 393 -4.06 -1.58 26.89
N TRP A 394 -5.20 -1.01 27.18
CA TRP A 394 -6.12 -1.46 28.21
C TRP A 394 -7.49 -1.60 27.59
N VAL A 395 -8.13 -2.75 27.76
CA VAL A 395 -9.44 -3.04 27.21
C VAL A 395 -10.35 -3.55 28.30
N ALA A 396 -11.39 -2.78 28.59
CA ALA A 396 -12.46 -3.21 29.47
C ALA A 396 -13.70 -3.61 28.64
N THR A 397 -14.15 -4.84 28.82
CA THR A 397 -15.35 -5.35 28.13
C THR A 397 -16.41 -5.71 29.16
N ARG A 398 -17.65 -5.24 28.93
CA ARG A 398 -18.81 -5.50 29.78
C ARG A 398 -19.80 -6.42 29.06
N LEU A 399 -20.11 -7.58 29.66
CA LEU A 399 -21.11 -8.55 29.17
C LEU A 399 -21.00 -8.88 27.66
N ASN A 400 -19.79 -8.75 27.09
CA ASN A 400 -19.50 -8.91 25.66
C ASN A 400 -20.27 -8.00 24.70
N ASN A 401 -20.91 -6.92 25.21
CA ASN A 401 -21.68 -6.00 24.38
C ASN A 401 -21.22 -4.53 24.50
N PHE A 402 -20.32 -4.22 25.41
CA PHE A 402 -19.77 -2.87 25.58
C PHE A 402 -18.26 -2.94 25.82
N ARG A 403 -17.50 -2.14 25.12
CA ARG A 403 -16.03 -2.14 25.17
C ARG A 403 -15.50 -0.71 25.27
N ILE A 404 -14.54 -0.52 26.15
CA ILE A 404 -13.73 0.69 26.27
C ILE A 404 -12.28 0.30 26.07
N GLU A 405 -11.59 1.02 25.22
CA GLU A 405 -10.17 0.88 24.97
C GLU A 405 -9.44 2.17 25.32
N GLY A 406 -8.29 2.04 25.99
CA GLY A 406 -7.36 3.11 26.19
C GLY A 406 -5.97 2.66 25.77
N GLN A 407 -5.25 3.50 25.04
CA GLN A 407 -3.89 3.24 24.62
C GLN A 407 -3.02 4.48 24.83
N ILE A 408 -1.78 4.26 25.21
CA ILE A 408 -0.74 5.30 25.24
C ILE A 408 0.51 4.72 24.62
N GLY A 409 0.97 5.35 23.54
CA GLY A 409 2.24 5.07 22.88
C GLY A 409 3.26 6.18 23.11
N LEU A 410 4.52 5.81 23.07
CA LEU A 410 5.67 6.71 23.00
C LEU A 410 6.47 6.32 21.78
N SER A 411 6.74 7.27 20.91
CA SER A 411 7.59 7.07 19.73
C SER A 411 8.76 8.04 19.77
N ASN A 412 9.98 7.50 19.68
CA ASN A 412 11.21 8.27 19.52
C ASN A 412 11.83 7.91 18.17
N ARG A 413 12.08 8.90 17.33
CA ARG A 413 12.52 8.73 15.96
C ARG A 413 13.73 9.61 15.68
N SER A 414 14.70 9.07 14.96
CA SER A 414 15.92 9.77 14.57
C SER A 414 16.15 9.63 13.06
N ARG A 415 16.52 10.73 12.42
CA ARG A 415 16.99 10.80 11.03
C ARG A 415 18.38 11.41 11.04
N THR A 416 19.34 10.70 10.47
CA THR A 416 20.70 11.23 10.27
C THR A 416 21.01 11.18 8.79
N ILE A 417 21.43 12.29 8.22
CA ILE A 417 21.84 12.43 6.84
C ILE A 417 23.27 12.90 6.82
N SER A 418 24.13 12.22 6.09
CA SER A 418 25.54 12.59 5.89
C SER A 418 25.92 12.40 4.43
N GLY A 419 26.86 13.20 3.96
CA GLY A 419 27.33 13.18 2.58
C GLY A 419 27.45 14.57 2.00
N TRP A 420 27.39 14.69 0.70
CA TRP A 420 27.56 15.96 0.03
C TRP A 420 26.52 16.18 -1.07
N THR A 421 26.19 17.44 -1.31
CA THR A 421 25.45 17.92 -2.48
C THR A 421 26.20 19.10 -3.07
N PRO A 422 26.20 19.31 -4.40
CA PRO A 422 26.75 20.52 -4.97
C PRO A 422 25.93 21.72 -4.49
N GLY A 423 26.61 22.75 -4.00
CA GLY A 423 25.99 24.00 -3.51
C GLY A 423 25.43 24.88 -4.63
N TYR A 424 24.66 24.35 -5.56
CA TYR A 424 24.15 25.06 -6.73
C TYR A 424 22.64 25.27 -6.70
N GLY A 425 22.26 26.49 -7.02
CA GLY A 425 20.89 26.83 -7.38
C GLY A 425 20.39 25.96 -8.53
N GLY A 426 19.32 25.26 -8.25
CA GLY A 426 18.49 24.33 -9.00
C GLY A 426 18.86 23.90 -10.42
N LEU A 427 18.47 22.72 -10.78
CA LEU A 427 18.53 22.11 -12.12
C LEU A 427 18.13 23.03 -13.29
N ARG A 428 17.41 24.10 -13.03
CA ARG A 428 16.85 25.03 -14.03
C ARG A 428 17.79 26.13 -14.47
N ASN A 429 18.80 26.47 -13.70
CA ASN A 429 19.77 27.55 -14.06
C ASN A 429 20.98 27.06 -14.84
N ARG A 430 21.00 25.84 -15.34
CA ARG A 430 22.15 25.21 -15.99
C ARG A 430 22.46 25.71 -17.39
N SER A 431 21.56 26.42 -18.05
CA SER A 431 21.79 26.86 -19.43
C SER A 431 22.79 28.01 -19.58
N SER A 432 23.23 28.62 -18.48
CA SER A 432 24.07 29.81 -18.52
C SER A 432 25.40 29.76 -17.75
N SER A 433 25.68 28.64 -17.04
CA SER A 433 26.94 28.54 -16.27
C SER A 433 27.78 27.34 -16.67
N PRO A 434 28.97 27.55 -17.23
CA PRO A 434 29.93 26.48 -17.52
C PRO A 434 30.68 25.96 -16.28
N LEU A 435 30.23 26.28 -15.06
CA LEU A 435 31.08 26.23 -13.89
C LEU A 435 30.67 25.08 -12.92
N TYR A 436 30.90 23.88 -13.40
CA TYR A 436 31.14 22.76 -12.51
C TYR A 436 32.50 22.78 -11.78
N SER A 437 33.31 23.82 -12.00
CA SER A 437 34.72 23.78 -11.64
C SER A 437 35.06 24.34 -10.27
N ASP A 438 34.23 25.17 -9.68
CA ASP A 438 34.60 25.87 -8.44
C ASP A 438 33.70 25.54 -7.23
N ASN A 439 33.21 24.45 -7.20
CA ASN A 439 32.82 23.45 -6.23
C ASN A 439 32.92 23.85 -4.78
N VAL A 440 31.88 24.40 -4.27
CA VAL A 440 31.60 24.27 -2.85
C VAL A 440 30.66 23.09 -2.68
N SER A 441 31.22 21.88 -2.62
CA SER A 441 30.47 20.71 -2.14
C SER A 441 30.15 20.91 -0.68
N THR A 442 28.87 20.98 -0.35
CA THR A 442 28.45 21.12 1.04
C THR A 442 28.45 19.73 1.69
N LEU A 443 29.33 19.52 2.67
CA LEU A 443 29.28 18.32 3.49
C LEU A 443 28.15 18.48 4.50
N HIS A 444 27.11 17.68 4.35
CA HIS A 444 26.00 17.66 5.26
C HIS A 444 26.22 16.65 6.41
N SER A 445 25.90 17.08 7.61
CA SER A 445 25.77 16.19 8.76
C SER A 445 24.59 16.70 9.58
N ILE A 446 23.41 16.17 9.27
CA ILE A 446 22.16 16.57 9.89
C ILE A 446 21.67 15.43 10.77
N LYS A 447 21.25 15.76 11.99
CA LYS A 447 20.52 14.84 12.84
C LYS A 447 19.26 15.51 13.36
N LYS A 448 18.10 14.98 13.01
CA LYS A 448 16.80 15.36 13.55
C LYS A 448 16.27 14.23 14.44
N THR A 449 15.73 14.59 15.58
CA THR A 449 15.13 13.63 16.52
C THR A 449 13.79 14.16 16.97
N HIS A 450 12.76 13.33 16.83
CA HIS A 450 11.39 13.65 17.21
C HIS A 450 10.88 12.65 18.25
N SER A 451 10.19 13.14 19.25
CA SER A 451 9.53 12.30 20.26
C SER A 451 8.07 12.71 20.37
N THR A 452 7.18 11.73 20.39
CA THR A 452 5.74 11.99 20.40
C THR A 452 5.04 11.03 21.36
N ILE A 453 4.11 11.56 22.16
CA ILE A 453 3.16 10.79 22.96
C ILE A 453 1.91 10.57 22.10
N LEU A 454 1.43 9.34 22.06
CA LEU A 454 0.38 8.88 21.16
C LEU A 454 -0.80 8.31 21.96
N PRO A 455 -1.71 9.15 22.45
CA PRO A 455 -2.93 8.69 23.12
C PRO A 455 -3.96 8.20 22.11
N ARG A 456 -4.75 7.20 22.52
CA ARG A 456 -5.96 6.75 21.87
C ARG A 456 -7.00 6.33 22.89
N ILE A 457 -8.25 6.66 22.65
CA ILE A 457 -9.40 6.16 23.38
C ILE A 457 -10.46 5.71 22.37
N GLY A 458 -11.09 4.57 22.65
CA GLY A 458 -12.14 4.03 21.80
C GLY A 458 -13.26 3.43 22.63
N LEU A 459 -14.47 3.52 22.11
CA LEU A 459 -15.70 2.98 22.68
C LEU A 459 -16.43 2.18 21.61
N SER A 460 -17.00 1.04 22.00
CA SER A 460 -17.93 0.31 21.15
C SER A 460 -19.06 -0.27 22.01
N TRP A 461 -20.26 -0.23 21.49
CA TRP A 461 -21.46 -0.72 22.17
C TRP A 461 -22.38 -1.43 21.19
N GLU A 462 -22.55 -2.73 21.40
CA GLU A 462 -23.60 -3.50 20.74
C GLU A 462 -24.93 -3.25 21.48
N VAL A 463 -25.70 -2.29 20.97
CA VAL A 463 -26.97 -1.84 21.57
C VAL A 463 -28.06 -2.88 21.48
N ALA A 464 -27.99 -3.74 20.46
CA ALA A 464 -28.81 -4.91 20.25
C ALA A 464 -28.03 -5.92 19.41
N PRO A 465 -28.34 -7.21 19.43
CA PRO A 465 -27.66 -8.20 18.57
C PRO A 465 -27.62 -7.75 17.11
N GLY A 466 -26.41 -7.65 16.56
CA GLY A 466 -26.16 -7.16 15.20
C GLY A 466 -26.20 -5.63 15.00
N TYR A 467 -26.34 -4.83 16.07
CA TYR A 467 -26.31 -3.36 15.96
C TYR A 467 -25.29 -2.76 16.90
N SER A 468 -24.21 -2.25 16.37
CA SER A 468 -23.11 -1.69 17.13
C SER A 468 -22.90 -0.20 16.80
N LEU A 469 -22.62 0.58 17.83
CA LEU A 469 -22.13 1.95 17.74
C LEU A 469 -20.68 1.98 18.16
N PHE A 470 -19.86 2.78 17.51
CA PHE A 470 -18.49 3.01 17.94
C PHE A 470 -18.12 4.48 17.86
N ALA A 471 -17.12 4.85 18.65
CA ALA A 471 -16.47 6.16 18.58
C ALA A 471 -15.02 6.03 19.05
N GLN A 472 -14.11 6.77 18.43
CA GLN A 472 -12.73 6.87 18.90
C GLN A 472 -12.14 8.25 18.69
N ALA A 473 -11.11 8.56 19.48
CA ALA A 473 -10.20 9.66 19.28
C ALA A 473 -8.77 9.10 19.32
N SER A 474 -7.93 9.51 18.41
CA SER A 474 -6.58 8.94 18.24
C SER A 474 -5.62 9.94 17.62
N THR A 475 -4.32 9.65 17.74
CA THR A 475 -3.25 10.49 17.23
C THR A 475 -2.38 9.74 16.23
N GLY A 476 -1.71 10.51 15.36
CA GLY A 476 -0.75 10.02 14.39
C GLY A 476 0.36 11.04 14.14
N PHE A 477 1.34 10.66 13.37
CA PHE A 477 2.42 11.55 12.95
C PHE A 477 3.00 11.12 11.61
N SER A 478 3.76 12.02 10.98
CA SER A 478 4.63 11.69 9.85
C SER A 478 5.88 12.57 9.88
N ASP A 479 7.04 11.93 9.86
CA ASP A 479 8.31 12.66 9.88
C ASP A 479 8.71 13.13 8.49
N PRO A 480 9.52 14.21 8.39
CA PRO A 480 10.15 14.60 7.14
C PRO A 480 11.01 13.46 6.59
N THR A 481 11.00 13.29 5.28
CA THR A 481 11.93 12.39 4.60
C THR A 481 13.30 13.04 4.45
N ALA A 482 14.30 12.24 4.11
CA ALA A 482 15.63 12.77 3.88
C ALA A 482 15.67 13.76 2.70
N PHE A 483 14.89 13.51 1.64
CA PHE A 483 14.80 14.41 0.49
C PHE A 483 14.03 15.70 0.77
N GLU A 484 13.18 15.72 1.76
CA GLU A 484 12.52 16.93 2.23
C GLU A 484 13.43 17.77 3.12
N LEU A 485 14.29 17.09 3.91
CA LEU A 485 15.26 17.75 4.79
C LEU A 485 16.47 18.31 4.02
N VAL A 486 16.93 17.61 2.99
CA VAL A 486 18.03 18.08 2.13
C VAL A 486 17.49 18.13 0.71
N ASN A 487 17.22 19.34 0.24
CA ASN A 487 16.76 19.52 -1.13
C ASN A 487 17.93 19.21 -2.11
N PRO A 488 17.84 18.15 -2.91
CA PRO A 488 18.92 17.79 -3.82
C PRO A 488 19.04 18.76 -5.00
N GLU A 489 18.06 19.64 -5.25
CA GLU A 489 18.10 20.61 -6.35
C GLU A 489 19.02 21.79 -6.03
N ASP A 490 19.05 22.26 -4.81
CA ASP A 490 19.82 23.42 -4.38
C ASP A 490 20.76 23.17 -3.20
N GLY A 491 20.74 21.96 -2.63
CA GLY A 491 21.56 21.59 -1.48
C GLY A 491 21.19 22.31 -0.19
N GLN A 492 20.04 22.98 -0.15
CA GLN A 492 19.59 23.68 1.05
C GLN A 492 19.04 22.70 2.09
N ILE A 493 19.23 23.04 3.34
CA ILE A 493 18.67 22.30 4.47
C ILE A 493 17.35 22.94 4.85
N SER A 494 16.28 22.14 4.80
CA SER A 494 14.96 22.55 5.26
C SER A 494 14.81 22.28 6.76
N GLU A 495 14.46 23.29 7.53
CA GLU A 495 14.12 23.17 8.94
C GLU A 495 12.67 22.70 9.07
N LEU A 496 12.44 21.38 8.92
CA LEU A 496 11.10 20.78 8.96
C LEU A 496 10.85 20.10 10.30
N ASP A 497 9.65 20.33 10.82
CA ASP A 497 9.08 19.60 11.93
C ASP A 497 8.25 18.41 11.44
N SER A 498 8.04 17.42 12.32
CA SER A 498 7.13 16.32 12.05
C SER A 498 5.68 16.80 11.99
N GLU A 499 4.93 16.31 11.02
CA GLU A 499 3.48 16.44 11.02
C GLU A 499 2.88 15.72 12.23
N SER A 500 1.91 16.32 12.88
CA SER A 500 1.13 15.71 13.96
C SER A 500 -0.35 15.70 13.61
N ALA A 501 -0.99 14.56 13.80
CA ALA A 501 -2.41 14.39 13.49
C ALA A 501 -3.20 14.02 14.73
N PHE A 502 -4.39 14.61 14.85
CA PHE A 502 -5.41 14.21 15.80
C PHE A 502 -6.70 13.94 15.04
N GLY A 503 -7.28 12.76 15.25
CA GLY A 503 -8.50 12.34 14.57
C GLY A 503 -9.54 11.85 15.53
N MET A 504 -10.79 12.10 15.16
CA MET A 504 -11.99 11.54 15.80
C MET A 504 -12.86 10.89 14.74
N GLU A 505 -13.49 9.79 15.11
CA GLU A 505 -14.50 9.15 14.27
C GLU A 505 -15.59 8.52 15.11
N MET A 506 -16.75 8.37 14.50
CA MET A 506 -17.88 7.63 15.05
C MET A 506 -18.61 6.91 13.93
N GLY A 507 -19.23 5.79 14.26
CA GLY A 507 -19.94 5.05 13.25
C GLY A 507 -20.93 4.03 13.81
N ILE A 508 -21.60 3.39 12.87
CA ILE A 508 -22.63 2.38 13.12
C ILE A 508 -22.24 1.15 12.29
N ARG A 509 -22.34 -0.03 12.88
CA ARG A 509 -22.38 -1.31 12.18
C ARG A 509 -23.71 -1.96 12.43
N ALA A 510 -24.40 -2.36 11.38
CA ALA A 510 -25.67 -3.05 11.48
C ALA A 510 -25.65 -4.31 10.63
N GLN A 511 -26.09 -5.43 11.21
CA GLN A 511 -26.38 -6.66 10.51
C GLN A 511 -27.89 -6.91 10.61
N LEU A 512 -28.56 -6.72 9.46
CA LEU A 512 -30.01 -6.91 9.35
C LEU A 512 -30.27 -8.33 8.86
N TYR A 513 -30.71 -9.17 9.77
CA TYR A 513 -30.77 -10.61 9.53
C TYR A 513 -29.39 -11.11 9.07
N ASP A 514 -29.29 -12.23 8.38
CA ASP A 514 -28.03 -12.71 7.81
C ASP A 514 -27.76 -12.18 6.41
N GLN A 515 -28.58 -11.25 5.92
CA GLN A 515 -28.59 -10.83 4.52
C GLN A 515 -27.95 -9.48 4.26
N VAL A 516 -28.05 -8.52 5.19
CA VAL A 516 -27.57 -7.16 4.94
C VAL A 516 -26.62 -6.73 6.05
N LYS A 517 -25.40 -6.35 5.67
CA LYS A 517 -24.46 -5.66 6.55
C LYS A 517 -24.34 -4.21 6.10
N ILE A 518 -24.35 -3.28 7.03
CA ILE A 518 -24.21 -1.85 6.80
C ILE A 518 -23.11 -1.33 7.72
N GLY A 519 -22.16 -0.63 7.18
CA GLY A 519 -21.16 0.16 7.88
C GLY A 519 -21.28 1.62 7.49
N PHE A 520 -21.42 2.51 8.46
CA PHE A 520 -21.38 3.94 8.25
C PHE A 520 -20.39 4.56 9.22
N THR A 521 -19.51 5.45 8.71
CA THR A 521 -18.52 6.17 9.51
C THR A 521 -18.51 7.64 9.13
N ALA A 522 -18.50 8.50 10.15
CA ALA A 522 -18.18 9.91 10.03
C ALA A 522 -16.85 10.17 10.73
N TYR A 523 -15.95 10.90 10.10
CA TYR A 523 -14.63 11.17 10.64
C TYR A 523 -14.20 12.61 10.43
N GLN A 524 -13.29 13.07 11.29
CA GLN A 524 -12.56 14.33 11.15
C GLN A 524 -11.16 14.16 11.74
N SER A 525 -10.15 14.61 11.01
CA SER A 525 -8.76 14.67 11.45
C SER A 525 -8.17 16.03 11.12
N SER A 526 -7.40 16.58 12.05
CA SER A 526 -6.54 17.76 11.83
C SER A 526 -5.08 17.31 11.77
N VAL A 527 -4.33 17.83 10.81
CA VAL A 527 -2.89 17.63 10.68
C VAL A 527 -2.21 18.97 10.85
N ASN A 528 -1.44 19.13 11.91
CA ASN A 528 -0.66 20.32 12.19
C ASN A 528 0.76 20.16 11.64
N SER A 529 1.42 21.29 11.35
CA SER A 529 2.75 21.35 10.75
C SER A 529 2.84 20.50 9.47
N ALA A 530 1.76 20.49 8.67
CA ALA A 530 1.74 19.71 7.44
C ALA A 530 2.87 20.16 6.51
N ILE A 531 3.57 19.17 5.93
CA ILE A 531 4.69 19.44 5.02
C ILE A 531 4.14 19.50 3.61
N LEU A 532 4.32 20.63 2.95
CA LEU A 532 3.93 20.85 1.56
C LEU A 532 5.11 21.21 0.67
N GLN A 533 4.96 20.84 -0.60
CA GLN A 533 5.82 21.30 -1.65
C GLN A 533 5.51 22.78 -1.94
N VAL A 534 6.54 23.62 -1.88
CA VAL A 534 6.46 25.05 -2.18
C VAL A 534 7.38 25.37 -3.34
N VAL A 535 6.98 26.30 -4.19
CA VAL A 535 7.81 26.79 -5.30
C VAL A 535 8.51 28.06 -4.83
N GLN A 536 9.82 28.06 -4.87
CA GLN A 536 10.64 29.23 -4.51
C GLN A 536 10.65 30.26 -5.64
N GLU A 537 11.14 31.50 -5.36
CA GLU A 537 11.25 32.59 -6.35
C GLU A 537 12.09 32.22 -7.59
N ASN A 538 13.02 31.27 -7.44
CA ASN A 538 13.88 30.76 -8.52
C ASN A 538 13.26 29.54 -9.26
N ASP A 539 11.98 29.28 -9.06
CA ASP A 539 11.25 28.08 -9.54
C ASP A 539 11.77 26.74 -8.98
N ALA A 540 12.67 26.72 -8.02
CA ALA A 540 13.08 25.49 -7.34
C ALA A 540 11.95 24.99 -6.44
N ILE A 541 11.89 23.67 -6.32
CA ILE A 541 10.94 23.00 -5.44
C ILE A 541 11.60 22.82 -4.09
N ALA A 542 10.98 23.32 -3.04
CA ALA A 542 11.34 23.09 -1.65
C ALA A 542 10.19 22.52 -0.87
N PHE A 543 10.42 22.20 0.39
CA PHE A 543 9.39 21.76 1.33
C PHE A 543 9.34 22.69 2.53
N ALA A 544 8.14 22.98 3.00
CA ALA A 544 7.92 23.80 4.19
C ALA A 544 6.77 23.22 5.03
N ASN A 545 6.85 23.39 6.35
CA ASN A 545 5.68 23.24 7.19
C ASN A 545 4.75 24.43 6.97
N ILE A 546 3.45 24.17 6.85
CA ILE A 546 2.44 25.21 6.73
C ILE A 546 1.78 25.48 8.07
N ASP A 547 1.53 26.77 8.33
CA ASP A 547 0.69 27.20 9.45
C ASP A 547 -0.77 26.81 9.19
N GLY A 548 -1.58 26.67 10.25
CA GLY A 548 -3.00 26.34 10.14
C GLY A 548 -3.33 24.91 9.70
N GLY A 549 -2.37 24.17 9.18
CA GLY A 549 -2.46 22.74 8.90
C GLY A 549 -3.50 22.32 7.86
N LEU A 550 -3.96 21.06 7.97
CA LEU A 550 -4.95 20.44 7.09
C LEU A 550 -6.13 19.92 7.92
N ILE A 551 -7.33 20.02 7.37
CA ILE A 551 -8.54 19.41 7.91
C ILE A 551 -9.02 18.33 6.94
N MET A 552 -9.12 17.10 7.42
CA MET A 552 -9.58 15.95 6.66
C MET A 552 -10.83 15.38 7.30
N SER A 553 -12.00 15.63 6.71
CA SER A 553 -13.29 15.16 7.22
C SER A 553 -14.08 14.48 6.12
N GLY A 554 -15.00 13.60 6.50
CA GLY A 554 -15.83 12.90 5.51
C GLY A 554 -16.79 11.89 6.11
N LEU A 555 -17.55 11.30 5.20
CA LEU A 555 -18.52 10.24 5.45
C LEU A 555 -18.16 9.03 4.60
N GLU A 556 -18.28 7.85 5.17
CA GLU A 556 -18.03 6.56 4.51
C GLU A 556 -19.24 5.64 4.71
N LEU A 557 -19.62 4.92 3.67
CA LEU A 557 -20.74 3.98 3.68
C LEU A 557 -20.32 2.69 2.97
N GLU A 558 -20.64 1.56 3.60
CA GLU A 558 -20.54 0.22 3.01
C GLU A 558 -21.85 -0.52 3.22
N ILE A 559 -22.30 -1.23 2.21
CA ILE A 559 -23.49 -2.09 2.26
C ILE A 559 -23.14 -3.39 1.55
N ASP A 560 -23.19 -4.50 2.27
CA ASP A 560 -23.13 -5.84 1.69
C ASP A 560 -24.52 -6.46 1.77
N TYR A 561 -25.06 -6.90 0.62
CA TYR A 561 -26.40 -7.48 0.53
C TYR A 561 -26.36 -8.83 -0.17
N ILE A 562 -26.72 -9.87 0.55
CA ILE A 562 -26.92 -11.23 0.04
C ILE A 562 -28.36 -11.32 -0.46
N ILE A 563 -28.56 -11.21 -1.76
CA ILE A 563 -29.89 -11.29 -2.38
C ILE A 563 -30.38 -12.75 -2.36
N SER A 564 -29.46 -13.67 -2.60
CA SER A 564 -29.71 -15.12 -2.57
C SER A 564 -28.37 -15.86 -2.33
N ASP A 565 -28.41 -17.16 -2.15
CA ASP A 565 -27.20 -18.00 -2.03
C ASP A 565 -26.24 -17.84 -3.22
N GLN A 566 -26.76 -17.42 -4.36
CA GLN A 566 -25.97 -17.23 -5.59
C GLN A 566 -25.54 -15.79 -5.84
N ILE A 567 -26.29 -14.80 -5.32
CA ILE A 567 -26.10 -13.39 -5.72
C ILE A 567 -25.85 -12.53 -4.50
N ASN A 568 -24.73 -11.83 -4.50
CA ASN A 568 -24.42 -10.78 -3.56
C ASN A 568 -24.07 -9.47 -4.25
N ILE A 569 -24.40 -8.37 -3.60
CA ILE A 569 -24.06 -7.01 -4.01
C ILE A 569 -23.33 -6.35 -2.86
N ARG A 570 -22.18 -5.71 -3.16
CA ARG A 570 -21.52 -4.77 -2.29
C ARG A 570 -21.59 -3.38 -2.91
N ALA A 571 -22.10 -2.41 -2.16
CA ALA A 571 -22.04 -0.98 -2.52
C ALA A 571 -21.18 -0.24 -1.50
N TYR A 572 -20.32 0.64 -1.97
CA TYR A 572 -19.47 1.44 -1.11
C TYR A 572 -19.34 2.86 -1.64
N GLY A 573 -19.12 3.81 -0.74
CA GLY A 573 -18.92 5.20 -1.14
C GLY A 573 -18.37 6.06 -0.04
N SER A 574 -17.74 7.16 -0.44
CA SER A 574 -17.28 8.20 0.47
C SER A 574 -17.55 9.58 -0.09
N GLN A 575 -17.82 10.50 0.81
CA GLN A 575 -17.83 11.94 0.55
C GLN A 575 -16.74 12.57 1.41
N THR A 576 -15.83 13.30 0.79
CA THR A 576 -14.70 13.94 1.47
C THR A 576 -14.86 15.45 1.46
N LEU A 577 -14.52 16.07 2.59
CA LEU A 577 -14.49 17.52 2.82
C LEU A 577 -13.10 17.90 3.32
N HIS A 578 -12.08 17.53 2.53
CA HIS A 578 -10.68 17.78 2.86
C HIS A 578 -10.28 19.17 2.37
N HIS A 579 -9.76 19.99 3.26
CA HIS A 579 -9.39 21.37 2.94
C HIS A 579 -8.19 21.85 3.77
N PHE A 580 -7.55 22.92 3.31
CA PHE A 580 -6.55 23.65 4.07
C PHE A 580 -7.19 24.37 5.25
N GLY A 581 -6.48 24.42 6.39
CA GLY A 581 -6.92 25.12 7.58
C GLY A 581 -7.00 26.64 7.38
N GLU A 582 -7.68 27.34 8.30
CA GLU A 582 -8.02 28.77 8.16
C GLU A 582 -6.80 29.71 8.17
N GLU A 583 -5.67 29.30 8.77
CA GLU A 583 -4.47 30.11 8.88
C GLU A 583 -3.48 29.92 7.71
N THR A 584 -3.85 29.09 6.70
CA THR A 584 -3.01 28.85 5.52
C THR A 584 -3.26 29.88 4.42
N ASP A 585 -2.29 30.10 3.55
CA ASP A 585 -2.44 30.91 2.33
C ASP A 585 -3.52 30.36 1.37
N HIS A 586 -3.91 29.09 1.57
CA HIS A 586 -4.91 28.39 0.76
C HIS A 586 -6.20 28.08 1.55
N ALA A 587 -6.49 28.87 2.60
CA ALA A 587 -7.58 28.63 3.54
C ALA A 587 -8.90 28.21 2.86
N GLY A 588 -9.47 27.07 3.29
CA GLY A 588 -10.72 26.53 2.78
C GLY A 588 -10.67 25.86 1.40
N ASN A 589 -9.54 25.96 0.66
CA ASN A 589 -9.38 25.25 -0.60
C ASN A 589 -9.32 23.74 -0.38
N SER A 590 -9.88 22.97 -1.31
CA SER A 590 -9.83 21.51 -1.27
C SER A 590 -8.41 20.98 -1.46
N LEU A 591 -8.05 19.90 -0.73
CA LEU A 591 -6.72 19.30 -0.83
C LEU A 591 -6.50 18.63 -2.19
N PRO A 592 -5.33 18.84 -2.85
CA PRO A 592 -5.00 18.18 -4.09
C PRO A 592 -4.95 16.66 -3.95
N GLY A 593 -5.36 15.93 -5.02
CA GLY A 593 -5.34 14.47 -5.06
C GLY A 593 -6.48 13.79 -4.30
N SER A 594 -7.29 14.55 -3.56
CA SER A 594 -8.43 14.03 -2.79
C SER A 594 -9.74 14.24 -3.57
N PRO A 595 -10.35 13.19 -4.14
CA PRO A 595 -11.63 13.32 -4.84
C PRO A 595 -12.74 13.68 -3.86
N ARG A 596 -13.66 14.56 -4.25
CA ARG A 596 -14.80 14.98 -3.41
C ARG A 596 -15.75 13.83 -3.09
N THR A 597 -15.90 12.92 -4.04
CA THR A 597 -16.72 11.71 -3.90
C THR A 597 -16.00 10.54 -4.53
N SER A 598 -16.16 9.36 -3.95
CA SER A 598 -15.76 8.11 -4.58
C SER A 598 -16.69 6.98 -4.19
N GLY A 599 -16.81 5.94 -5.01
CA GLY A 599 -17.63 4.80 -4.67
C GLY A 599 -17.79 3.82 -5.81
N GLY A 600 -18.54 2.77 -5.56
CA GLY A 600 -18.78 1.73 -6.55
C GLY A 600 -19.80 0.71 -6.11
N VAL A 601 -20.13 -0.17 -7.03
CA VAL A 601 -20.99 -1.34 -6.81
C VAL A 601 -20.31 -2.56 -7.40
N GLN A 602 -20.23 -3.61 -6.60
CA GLN A 602 -19.75 -4.93 -6.99
C GLN A 602 -20.91 -5.91 -6.95
N LEU A 603 -21.16 -6.58 -8.07
CA LEU A 603 -22.12 -7.68 -8.17
C LEU A 603 -21.35 -8.98 -8.38
N ASN A 604 -21.58 -9.96 -7.53
CA ASN A 604 -21.04 -11.30 -7.67
C ASN A 604 -22.20 -12.29 -7.77
N SER A 605 -22.14 -13.15 -8.79
CA SER A 605 -23.14 -14.19 -9.03
C SER A 605 -22.43 -15.54 -9.14
N ASN A 606 -22.65 -16.40 -8.13
CA ASN A 606 -21.99 -17.70 -7.99
C ASN A 606 -22.96 -18.83 -8.34
N TYR A 607 -22.62 -19.65 -9.32
CA TYR A 607 -23.38 -20.79 -9.77
C TYR A 607 -22.52 -22.06 -9.75
N SER A 608 -23.13 -23.21 -9.85
CA SER A 608 -22.39 -24.49 -9.91
C SER A 608 -21.42 -24.58 -11.09
N TRP A 609 -21.72 -23.90 -12.19
CA TRP A 609 -20.86 -23.86 -13.39
C TRP A 609 -19.74 -22.81 -13.32
N GLY A 610 -19.81 -21.82 -12.39
CA GLY A 610 -18.86 -20.75 -12.33
C GLY A 610 -19.38 -19.47 -11.70
N THR A 611 -18.66 -18.37 -11.87
CA THR A 611 -18.94 -17.06 -11.24
C THR A 611 -19.00 -15.97 -12.31
N ALA A 612 -20.00 -15.08 -12.25
CA ALA A 612 -20.03 -13.84 -13.02
C ALA A 612 -19.86 -12.63 -12.08
N ARG A 613 -19.04 -11.67 -12.48
CA ARG A 613 -18.75 -10.47 -11.70
C ARG A 613 -18.92 -9.21 -12.53
N LEU A 614 -19.43 -8.17 -11.88
CA LEU A 614 -19.47 -6.81 -12.40
C LEU A 614 -18.94 -5.88 -11.31
N ASN A 615 -18.03 -4.98 -11.65
CA ASN A 615 -17.53 -3.96 -10.75
C ASN A 615 -17.69 -2.59 -11.42
N THR A 616 -18.29 -1.65 -10.69
CA THR A 616 -18.33 -0.24 -11.09
C THR A 616 -17.51 0.57 -10.13
N ARG A 617 -16.78 1.56 -10.63
CA ARG A 617 -16.03 2.50 -9.82
C ARG A 617 -16.25 3.90 -10.36
N HIS A 618 -16.63 4.81 -9.45
CA HIS A 618 -16.77 6.23 -9.71
C HIS A 618 -15.77 7.01 -8.86
N ILE A 619 -15.03 7.93 -9.49
CA ILE A 619 -14.17 8.92 -8.84
C ILE A 619 -14.69 10.29 -9.25
N GLY A 620 -15.06 11.10 -8.28
CA GLY A 620 -15.53 12.45 -8.48
C GLY A 620 -14.42 13.43 -8.86
N GLU A 621 -14.78 14.67 -9.05
CA GLU A 621 -13.82 15.75 -9.32
C GLU A 621 -12.69 15.75 -8.28
N THR A 622 -11.46 15.86 -8.77
CA THR A 622 -10.25 15.80 -7.95
C THR A 622 -9.43 17.06 -8.15
N PRO A 623 -9.23 17.91 -7.11
CA PRO A 623 -8.34 19.07 -7.17
C PRO A 623 -6.91 18.64 -7.49
N LEU A 624 -6.21 19.42 -8.31
CA LEU A 624 -4.84 19.12 -8.75
C LEU A 624 -3.79 20.09 -8.18
N ASN A 625 -4.21 21.23 -7.65
CA ASN A 625 -3.31 22.22 -7.06
C ASN A 625 -3.88 22.86 -5.79
N ASN A 626 -3.00 23.45 -4.99
CA ASN A 626 -3.36 24.05 -3.71
C ASN A 626 -4.32 25.23 -3.84
N GLU A 627 -4.29 25.96 -4.95
CA GLU A 627 -5.18 27.08 -5.24
C GLU A 627 -6.62 26.63 -5.55
N GLY A 628 -6.84 25.34 -5.81
CA GLY A 628 -8.14 24.80 -6.23
C GLY A 628 -8.59 25.25 -7.63
N SER A 629 -7.70 25.91 -8.38
CA SER A 629 -7.99 26.43 -9.74
C SER A 629 -7.85 25.38 -10.83
N SER A 630 -7.24 24.24 -10.52
CA SER A 630 -7.04 23.12 -11.43
C SER A 630 -7.71 21.87 -10.89
N VAL A 631 -8.59 21.26 -11.70
CA VAL A 631 -9.38 20.10 -11.32
C VAL A 631 -9.29 19.03 -12.42
N MET A 632 -9.22 17.77 -12.03
CA MET A 632 -9.45 16.62 -12.90
C MET A 632 -10.92 16.27 -12.88
N ASP A 633 -11.50 16.05 -14.06
CA ASP A 633 -12.91 15.70 -14.20
C ASP A 633 -13.25 14.36 -13.57
N ALA A 634 -14.49 14.20 -13.16
CA ALA A 634 -15.01 12.95 -12.64
C ALA A 634 -15.07 11.88 -13.74
N TYR A 635 -14.84 10.63 -13.35
CA TYR A 635 -14.95 9.50 -14.28
C TYR A 635 -15.56 8.26 -13.62
N SER A 636 -16.06 7.36 -14.46
CA SER A 636 -16.59 6.07 -14.04
C SER A 636 -16.02 4.96 -14.91
N VAL A 637 -15.67 3.84 -14.29
CA VAL A 637 -15.12 2.64 -14.96
C VAL A 637 -15.99 1.45 -14.61
N ILE A 638 -16.23 0.59 -15.59
CA ILE A 638 -16.95 -0.68 -15.41
C ILE A 638 -16.07 -1.83 -15.89
N ASP A 639 -15.91 -2.83 -15.03
CA ASP A 639 -15.20 -4.08 -15.30
C ASP A 639 -16.18 -5.25 -15.18
N ALA A 640 -16.06 -6.27 -16.03
CA ALA A 640 -16.84 -7.48 -15.93
C ALA A 640 -16.01 -8.73 -16.22
N SER A 641 -16.35 -9.84 -15.57
CA SER A 641 -15.74 -11.13 -15.85
C SER A 641 -16.72 -12.28 -15.67
N VAL A 642 -16.43 -13.38 -16.35
CA VAL A 642 -17.09 -14.68 -16.17
C VAL A 642 -16.01 -15.74 -16.00
N SER A 643 -16.06 -16.45 -14.88
CA SER A 643 -15.21 -17.59 -14.59
C SER A 643 -16.04 -18.88 -14.68
N ILE A 644 -15.52 -19.87 -15.39
CA ILE A 644 -16.17 -21.15 -15.63
C ILE A 644 -15.35 -22.24 -14.92
N ASN A 645 -16.02 -23.06 -14.10
CA ASN A 645 -15.41 -24.21 -13.47
C ASN A 645 -15.24 -25.33 -14.50
N LEU A 646 -14.03 -25.81 -14.62
CA LEU A 646 -13.65 -26.91 -15.52
C LEU A 646 -13.33 -28.16 -14.68
N PRO A 647 -13.30 -29.37 -15.32
CA PRO A 647 -12.82 -30.59 -14.65
C PRO A 647 -11.40 -30.42 -14.12
N TYR A 648 -11.03 -31.26 -13.13
CA TYR A 648 -9.68 -31.33 -12.55
C TYR A 648 -9.28 -30.07 -11.77
N ASP A 649 -10.21 -29.47 -11.02
CA ASP A 649 -10.00 -28.28 -10.20
C ASP A 649 -9.42 -27.09 -10.98
N MET A 650 -9.81 -26.98 -12.24
CA MET A 650 -9.47 -25.86 -13.11
C MET A 650 -10.59 -24.83 -13.14
N SER A 651 -10.25 -23.57 -13.34
CA SER A 651 -11.17 -22.52 -13.73
C SER A 651 -10.61 -21.67 -14.87
N LEU A 652 -11.51 -21.25 -15.76
CA LEU A 652 -11.21 -20.35 -16.88
C LEU A 652 -11.99 -19.07 -16.68
N GLU A 653 -11.30 -17.94 -16.57
CA GLU A 653 -11.91 -16.62 -16.47
C GLU A 653 -11.66 -15.81 -17.75
N LEU A 654 -12.73 -15.28 -18.32
CA LEU A 654 -12.74 -14.29 -19.38
C LEU A 654 -13.22 -12.97 -18.79
N GLY A 655 -12.50 -11.90 -19.00
CA GLY A 655 -12.90 -10.60 -18.49
C GLY A 655 -12.52 -9.44 -19.39
N ALA A 656 -13.17 -8.33 -19.12
CA ALA A 656 -12.88 -7.04 -19.74
C ALA A 656 -12.85 -5.96 -18.66
N ARG A 657 -11.86 -5.08 -18.76
CA ARG A 657 -11.71 -3.90 -17.91
C ARG A 657 -12.03 -2.65 -18.72
N ASN A 658 -12.56 -1.63 -18.07
CA ASN A 658 -12.97 -0.38 -18.68
C ASN A 658 -13.88 -0.60 -19.89
N ILE A 659 -14.97 -1.38 -19.73
CA ILE A 659 -15.86 -1.80 -20.82
C ILE A 659 -16.45 -0.61 -21.58
N LEU A 660 -16.71 0.49 -20.88
CA LEU A 660 -17.27 1.71 -21.47
C LEU A 660 -16.23 2.55 -22.22
N ASP A 661 -14.97 2.13 -22.23
CA ASP A 661 -13.86 2.84 -22.87
C ASP A 661 -13.69 4.28 -22.34
N ALA A 662 -13.88 4.46 -21.03
CA ALA A 662 -13.76 5.76 -20.40
C ALA A 662 -12.31 6.26 -20.46
N GLU A 663 -12.14 7.49 -20.87
CA GLU A 663 -10.84 8.18 -20.83
C GLU A 663 -10.64 8.81 -19.45
N TYR A 664 -9.55 8.45 -18.78
CA TYR A 664 -9.20 8.99 -17.46
C TYR A 664 -7.70 8.93 -17.18
N SER A 665 -7.26 9.65 -16.19
CA SER A 665 -5.88 9.56 -15.69
C SER A 665 -5.81 8.67 -14.46
N ALA A 666 -5.03 7.59 -14.54
CA ALA A 666 -4.76 6.71 -13.39
C ALA A 666 -3.88 7.40 -12.34
N TRP A 667 -3.08 8.39 -12.75
CA TRP A 667 -2.15 9.13 -11.89
C TRP A 667 -2.01 10.58 -12.38
N PRO A 668 -2.80 11.53 -11.90
CA PRO A 668 -2.60 12.94 -12.19
C PRO A 668 -1.40 13.48 -11.44
N GLN A 669 -0.64 14.40 -12.06
CA GLN A 669 0.41 15.11 -11.38
C GLN A 669 -0.20 16.22 -10.51
N LEU A 670 0.14 16.23 -9.22
CA LEU A 670 -0.30 17.27 -8.30
C LEU A 670 0.69 18.44 -8.32
N ASN A 671 0.17 19.66 -8.18
CA ASN A 671 0.96 20.91 -8.14
C ASN A 671 1.94 21.05 -9.32
N GLY A 672 1.51 20.69 -10.53
CA GLY A 672 2.35 20.80 -11.73
C GLY A 672 2.64 22.25 -12.08
N VAL A 673 3.91 22.66 -12.05
CA VAL A 673 4.36 24.05 -12.27
C VAL A 673 4.01 24.57 -13.69
N TYR A 674 3.94 23.67 -14.68
CA TYR A 674 3.67 24.03 -16.07
C TYR A 674 2.26 23.68 -16.54
N GLY A 675 1.31 23.52 -15.60
CA GLY A 675 -0.07 23.21 -15.86
C GLY A 675 -0.47 21.77 -15.54
N LYS A 676 -1.56 21.31 -16.14
CA LYS A 676 -2.11 19.97 -15.89
C LYS A 676 -1.34 18.90 -16.66
N PHE A 677 -0.89 17.87 -15.96
CA PHE A 677 -0.23 16.71 -16.53
C PHE A 677 -0.91 15.42 -16.06
N TYR A 678 -1.02 14.48 -16.97
CA TYR A 678 -1.76 13.23 -16.80
C TYR A 678 -0.93 12.02 -17.19
N ASN A 679 -1.20 10.89 -16.55
CA ASN A 679 -0.80 9.57 -17.02
C ASN A 679 -2.08 8.85 -17.47
N PRO A 680 -2.37 8.80 -18.77
CA PRO A 680 -3.57 8.17 -19.29
C PRO A 680 -3.65 6.70 -18.86
N ALA A 681 -4.82 6.27 -18.41
CA ALA A 681 -5.10 4.88 -18.14
C ALA A 681 -5.32 4.10 -19.44
N PRO A 682 -5.13 2.76 -19.43
CA PRO A 682 -5.47 1.94 -20.58
C PRO A 682 -6.95 2.09 -20.96
N PRO A 683 -7.27 2.08 -22.27
CA PRO A 683 -8.63 2.01 -22.76
C PRO A 683 -9.26 0.65 -22.42
N ARG A 684 -10.37 0.27 -23.04
CA ARG A 684 -10.92 -1.06 -22.85
C ARG A 684 -9.91 -2.16 -23.16
N THR A 685 -9.72 -3.08 -22.21
CA THR A 685 -8.84 -4.23 -22.33
C THR A 685 -9.60 -5.52 -22.06
N ALA A 686 -9.14 -6.62 -22.64
CA ALA A 686 -9.67 -7.95 -22.39
C ALA A 686 -8.56 -8.88 -21.89
N TYR A 687 -8.94 -9.86 -21.08
CA TYR A 687 -7.99 -10.87 -20.56
C TYR A 687 -8.62 -12.26 -20.49
N LEU A 688 -7.73 -13.24 -20.52
CA LEU A 688 -7.98 -14.65 -20.23
C LEU A 688 -7.13 -15.05 -19.04
N SER A 689 -7.71 -15.77 -18.09
CA SER A 689 -7.01 -16.29 -16.93
C SER A 689 -7.39 -17.74 -16.69
N ILE A 690 -6.41 -18.57 -16.39
CA ILE A 690 -6.58 -19.99 -16.06
C ILE A 690 -6.00 -20.20 -14.66
N ARG A 691 -6.80 -20.77 -13.77
CA ARG A 691 -6.36 -21.24 -12.47
C ARG A 691 -6.50 -22.74 -12.41
N TRP A 692 -5.52 -23.40 -11.84
CA TRP A 692 -5.51 -24.81 -11.55
C TRP A 692 -4.95 -25.03 -10.15
N GLY A 693 -5.59 -25.90 -9.36
CA GLY A 693 -5.15 -26.25 -8.03
C GLY A 693 -5.51 -27.70 -7.69
N ILE A 694 -4.64 -28.39 -6.98
CA ILE A 694 -4.82 -29.79 -6.51
C ILE A 694 -4.65 -29.80 -5.01
#